data_8874dd06c6291312a76b6e2fba96be41
#
_entry.id   8874dd06c6291312a76b6e2fba96be41
#
_cell.length_a   1.000
_cell.length_b   1.000
_cell.length_c   1.000
_cell.angle_alpha   90.00
_cell.angle_beta   90.00
_cell.angle_gamma   90.00
#
_symmetry.space_group_name_H-M   'P 1'
#
loop_
_entity.id
_entity.type
_entity.pdbx_description
1 polymer ?
#
loop_
_entity_poly.entity_id
_entity_poly.type
_entity_poly.pdbx_seq_one_letter_code
_entity_poly.pdbx_strand_id
1 'polypeptide(L)'
;MAKWVYLFKEGNADMRNLLGGKGANLAEMTNLGLPVPQGFTITTEACTQYYEDGRVINDEIMGQIMEYITKMEEITGKKFGDKENPLLVSVRSGARASMPGMMDTILNLGLNEEVVEVLAAKSGNPRWAWDCYRRFIQMFSDVVMEVGKKYFEELIDKMKANKGVTQDVDLTADDLKELANQFKAEYKAKIGEDFPTDPKVQLMEAVKAVFRSWDNPRANVYRRDNDIPYSWGTAVNVQMMAFGNMGETSGTGVAFTRDPATGEKHLMGEFLMNAQGEDVVAGVRTPQKIDQLKEVMPEVYDQFVGICNTLEDHYRDMQDMEFTIEDKKLYMLQTRNGKRTAKAALKIACDLVDEGMITEEKAVKMIDPRNLDTLLHPQFDAEALKKAEPVAKALAASPGAACGKIVFTAEDAKEWKAKGEKVVLVRLETSPEDIEGMKAAQGILTVRGGMTSHAAVVARGMGTCCVSGCSDIAMDEANKKFVLGGKEYHEGDWLSIDGSTGKIYDGIIPTVDATIAGEFGRIMAWADKYRRLKVRTNADTPADAKKARELGAEGIGLCRTEHMFFEGDRIDAFREMICSDTVEEREAALEKILPVQQSDFEKLYEALEGNPVTIRFLDPPLHEFVPTEEADIEKLANSQGKTVEQIKNIIESLHEFNPMMGHRGCRLAVTYPEIAKMQTKAVIRAAINVKKAHADWNIVPEIMIPLIGDVKELKYVKKFVVETADAEIAAAGVDLKYEVGTMIEIPRAALTADEIAKEAEFFCFGTNDLTQMTYGFSRDDAGKFLNAYYDAKIFENDPFAKLDQTGVGKLMEMSIKLGKPVRPDMHVGICGEHGGDPSSVEFCHKIGLDYVSCSPFRVPIARLAAAQAAINNVGK
;
A
#
# COMPACT_ATOMS: atom_id res chain seq x y z
N MET A 1 -15.53 -37.06 4.32
CA MET A 1 -15.97 -35.94 5.15
C MET A 1 -14.85 -34.89 5.23
N ALA A 2 -15.14 -33.64 4.91
CA ALA A 2 -14.16 -32.57 5.03
C ALA A 2 -13.83 -32.30 6.50
N LYS A 3 -12.58 -31.96 6.78
CA LYS A 3 -12.15 -31.58 8.14
C LYS A 3 -12.17 -30.05 8.26
N TRP A 4 -13.11 -29.55 9.07
CA TRP A 4 -13.33 -28.13 9.28
C TRP A 4 -12.70 -27.59 10.55
N VAL A 5 -12.32 -28.47 11.49
CA VAL A 5 -11.85 -28.09 12.82
C VAL A 5 -10.58 -28.89 13.16
N TYR A 6 -9.60 -28.22 13.78
CA TYR A 6 -8.31 -28.80 14.18
C TYR A 6 -8.00 -28.46 15.65
N LEU A 7 -7.65 -29.46 16.44
CA LEU A 7 -7.02 -29.20 17.75
C LEU A 7 -5.66 -28.53 17.51
N PHE A 8 -5.18 -27.73 18.45
CA PHE A 8 -3.85 -27.11 18.33
C PHE A 8 -2.75 -28.15 18.07
N LYS A 9 -2.78 -29.30 18.76
CA LYS A 9 -1.83 -30.39 18.55
C LYS A 9 -1.90 -31.04 17.17
N GLU A 10 -2.99 -30.84 16.44
CA GLU A 10 -3.17 -31.39 15.10
C GLU A 10 -2.65 -30.46 13.98
N GLY A 11 -2.26 -29.24 14.33
CA GLY A 11 -1.77 -28.25 13.38
C GLY A 11 -0.29 -27.91 13.56
N ASN A 12 0.22 -27.05 12.70
CA ASN A 12 1.58 -26.52 12.75
C ASN A 12 1.66 -25.15 12.04
N ALA A 13 2.84 -24.53 12.09
CA ALA A 13 3.07 -23.21 11.50
C ALA A 13 2.88 -23.14 9.97
N ASP A 14 3.04 -24.26 9.26
CA ASP A 14 2.90 -24.34 7.80
C ASP A 14 1.44 -24.31 7.35
N MET A 15 0.50 -24.49 8.28
CA MET A 15 -0.95 -24.48 8.01
C MET A 15 -1.59 -23.10 8.13
N ARG A 16 -0.83 -22.05 7.95
CA ARG A 16 -1.30 -20.67 8.09
C ARG A 16 -2.49 -20.32 7.18
N ASN A 17 -2.53 -20.87 5.98
CA ASN A 17 -3.62 -20.64 5.03
C ASN A 17 -4.96 -21.19 5.55
N LEU A 18 -4.91 -22.28 6.28
CA LEU A 18 -6.08 -23.00 6.79
C LEU A 18 -6.47 -22.57 8.21
N LEU A 19 -5.47 -22.40 9.08
CA LEU A 19 -5.68 -22.10 10.49
C LEU A 19 -5.61 -20.60 10.82
N GLY A 20 -5.23 -19.76 9.85
CA GLY A 20 -4.90 -18.35 10.09
C GLY A 20 -3.55 -18.22 10.80
N GLY A 21 -3.08 -16.99 10.95
CA GLY A 21 -1.79 -16.72 11.60
C GLY A 21 -1.78 -17.11 13.07
N LYS A 22 -2.81 -16.74 13.82
CA LYS A 22 -2.93 -17.06 15.26
C LYS A 22 -3.06 -18.56 15.49
N GLY A 23 -3.94 -19.22 14.76
CA GLY A 23 -4.18 -20.67 14.92
C GLY A 23 -2.95 -21.51 14.61
N ALA A 24 -2.25 -21.19 13.53
CA ALA A 24 -1.01 -21.87 13.15
C ALA A 24 0.08 -21.71 14.21
N ASN A 25 0.23 -20.51 14.76
CA ASN A 25 1.25 -20.24 15.79
C ASN A 25 0.88 -20.87 17.15
N LEU A 26 -0.39 -20.89 17.51
CA LEU A 26 -0.86 -21.62 18.71
C LEU A 26 -0.55 -23.11 18.58
N ALA A 27 -0.81 -23.69 17.42
CA ALA A 27 -0.48 -25.08 17.13
C ALA A 27 1.03 -25.33 17.23
N GLU A 28 1.84 -24.46 16.65
CA GLU A 28 3.31 -24.59 16.68
C GLU A 28 3.87 -24.49 18.09
N MET A 29 3.42 -23.52 18.89
CA MET A 29 3.84 -23.39 20.29
C MET A 29 3.44 -24.62 21.11
N THR A 30 2.25 -25.18 20.86
CA THR A 30 1.80 -26.42 21.50
C THR A 30 2.74 -27.58 21.18
N ASN A 31 3.11 -27.74 19.93
CA ASN A 31 4.05 -28.79 19.48
C ASN A 31 5.47 -28.60 20.01
N LEU A 32 5.89 -27.37 20.29
CA LEU A 32 7.17 -27.07 20.93
C LEU A 32 7.16 -27.36 22.44
N GLY A 33 6.04 -27.77 22.99
CA GLY A 33 5.90 -28.06 24.42
C GLY A 33 5.78 -26.83 25.30
N LEU A 34 5.46 -25.67 24.73
CA LEU A 34 5.26 -24.44 25.48
C LEU A 34 3.90 -24.42 26.18
N PRO A 35 3.77 -23.67 27.29
CA PRO A 35 2.53 -23.62 28.06
C PRO A 35 1.46 -22.79 27.33
N VAL A 36 0.68 -23.45 26.50
CA VAL A 36 -0.42 -22.86 25.74
C VAL A 36 -1.74 -23.39 26.27
N PRO A 37 -2.72 -22.52 26.61
CA PRO A 37 -4.06 -23.03 26.95
C PRO A 37 -4.62 -23.82 25.78
N GLN A 38 -5.17 -24.98 26.06
CA GLN A 38 -5.64 -25.91 25.03
C GLN A 38 -6.85 -25.36 24.28
N GLY A 39 -6.99 -25.79 23.03
CA GLY A 39 -8.07 -25.30 22.17
C GLY A 39 -8.06 -25.93 20.79
N PHE A 40 -8.95 -25.40 19.96
CA PHE A 40 -9.06 -25.80 18.56
C PHE A 40 -9.28 -24.59 17.66
N THR A 41 -9.02 -24.79 16.39
CA THR A 41 -9.23 -23.77 15.35
C THR A 41 -10.28 -24.23 14.37
N ILE A 42 -11.28 -23.39 14.11
CA ILE A 42 -12.26 -23.54 13.04
C ILE A 42 -11.64 -22.87 11.81
N THR A 43 -11.53 -23.60 10.71
CA THR A 43 -10.71 -23.21 9.54
C THR A 43 -11.24 -22.01 8.77
N THR A 44 -10.34 -21.39 7.99
CA THR A 44 -10.72 -20.34 7.03
C THR A 44 -11.68 -20.88 5.97
N GLU A 45 -11.57 -22.16 5.62
CA GLU A 45 -12.50 -22.81 4.67
C GLU A 45 -13.92 -22.88 5.23
N ALA A 46 -14.08 -23.07 6.55
CA ALA A 46 -15.38 -23.02 7.19
C ALA A 46 -16.02 -21.62 7.07
N CYS A 47 -15.21 -20.57 7.17
CA CYS A 47 -15.67 -19.19 6.94
C CYS A 47 -16.15 -19.00 5.51
N THR A 48 -15.39 -19.45 4.54
CA THR A 48 -15.76 -19.35 3.13
C THR A 48 -17.06 -20.11 2.86
N GLN A 49 -17.20 -21.31 3.43
CA GLN A 49 -18.42 -22.10 3.30
C GLN A 49 -19.64 -21.42 3.96
N TYR A 50 -19.43 -20.73 5.08
CA TYR A 50 -20.47 -19.94 5.72
C TYR A 50 -21.06 -18.89 4.75
N TYR A 51 -20.22 -18.18 4.00
CA TYR A 51 -20.68 -17.20 3.01
C TYR A 51 -21.32 -17.85 1.78
N GLU A 52 -20.78 -18.96 1.30
CA GLU A 52 -21.37 -19.72 0.20
C GLU A 52 -22.77 -20.25 0.53
N ASP A 53 -23.00 -20.64 1.78
CA ASP A 53 -24.28 -21.14 2.27
C ASP A 53 -25.25 -20.01 2.69
N GLY A 54 -24.99 -18.77 2.30
CA GLY A 54 -25.88 -17.64 2.60
C GLY A 54 -25.80 -17.15 4.04
N ARG A 55 -24.61 -17.13 4.61
CA ARG A 55 -24.34 -16.71 6.01
C ARG A 55 -24.97 -17.64 7.04
N VAL A 56 -24.85 -18.93 6.79
CA VAL A 56 -25.33 -20.00 7.69
C VAL A 56 -24.19 -21.00 7.90
N ILE A 57 -24.00 -21.43 9.15
CA ILE A 57 -23.08 -22.52 9.47
C ILE A 57 -23.84 -23.83 9.23
N ASN A 58 -23.36 -24.66 8.31
CA ASN A 58 -24.04 -25.93 7.99
C ASN A 58 -23.91 -26.97 9.12
N ASP A 59 -24.74 -28.00 9.08
CA ASP A 59 -24.80 -29.02 10.13
C ASP A 59 -23.50 -29.80 10.28
N GLU A 60 -22.74 -30.02 9.21
CA GLU A 60 -21.46 -30.71 9.24
C GLU A 60 -20.43 -29.93 10.04
N ILE A 61 -20.30 -28.62 9.77
CA ILE A 61 -19.39 -27.73 10.51
C ILE A 61 -19.81 -27.64 11.97
N MET A 62 -21.09 -27.43 12.22
CA MET A 62 -21.65 -27.35 13.59
C MET A 62 -21.38 -28.62 14.37
N GLY A 63 -21.59 -29.78 13.73
CA GLY A 63 -21.33 -31.09 14.34
C GLY A 63 -19.87 -31.27 14.72
N GLN A 64 -18.93 -30.86 13.87
CA GLN A 64 -17.50 -30.92 14.18
C GLN A 64 -17.12 -29.96 15.33
N ILE A 65 -17.69 -28.76 15.37
CA ILE A 65 -17.44 -27.81 16.47
C ILE A 65 -17.86 -28.45 17.79
N MET A 66 -19.03 -29.08 17.86
CA MET A 66 -19.52 -29.73 19.08
C MET A 66 -18.67 -30.95 19.46
N GLU A 67 -18.23 -31.73 18.48
CA GLU A 67 -17.31 -32.84 18.70
C GLU A 67 -15.99 -32.36 19.33
N TYR A 68 -15.44 -31.25 18.85
CA TYR A 68 -14.18 -30.71 19.33
C TYR A 68 -14.29 -30.04 20.70
N ILE A 69 -15.46 -29.51 21.05
CA ILE A 69 -15.76 -29.11 22.44
C ILE A 69 -15.65 -30.33 23.35
N THR A 70 -16.23 -31.46 22.97
CA THR A 70 -16.11 -32.72 23.75
C THR A 70 -14.64 -33.12 23.88
N LYS A 71 -13.84 -33.03 22.83
CA LYS A 71 -12.39 -33.31 22.89
C LYS A 71 -11.65 -32.37 23.83
N MET A 72 -11.99 -31.10 23.85
CA MET A 72 -11.45 -30.13 24.80
C MET A 72 -11.81 -30.48 26.25
N GLU A 73 -13.03 -30.90 26.49
CA GLU A 73 -13.46 -31.32 27.79
C GLU A 73 -12.63 -32.52 28.32
N GLU A 74 -12.32 -33.48 27.46
CA GLU A 74 -11.45 -34.61 27.78
C GLU A 74 -10.01 -34.16 28.08
N ILE A 75 -9.45 -33.26 27.28
CA ILE A 75 -8.07 -32.77 27.42
C ILE A 75 -7.92 -31.93 28.71
N THR A 76 -8.88 -31.05 28.98
CA THR A 76 -8.78 -30.10 30.08
C THR A 76 -9.29 -30.67 31.41
N GLY A 77 -10.07 -31.72 31.38
CA GLY A 77 -10.76 -32.28 32.54
C GLY A 77 -11.90 -31.40 33.06
N LYS A 78 -12.31 -30.41 32.29
CA LYS A 78 -13.40 -29.47 32.60
C LYS A 78 -14.52 -29.66 31.60
N LYS A 79 -15.78 -29.37 31.99
CA LYS A 79 -16.92 -29.49 31.09
C LYS A 79 -17.58 -28.15 30.84
N PHE A 80 -17.96 -27.92 29.59
CA PHE A 80 -18.64 -26.69 29.17
C PHE A 80 -20.05 -26.62 29.78
N GLY A 81 -20.28 -25.60 30.59
CA GLY A 81 -21.55 -25.45 31.31
C GLY A 81 -21.76 -26.32 32.56
N ASP A 82 -20.70 -26.98 33.02
CA ASP A 82 -20.77 -27.89 34.18
C ASP A 82 -20.98 -27.14 35.51
N LYS A 83 -21.68 -27.80 36.43
CA LYS A 83 -21.92 -27.29 37.78
C LYS A 83 -20.82 -27.68 38.78
N GLU A 84 -19.90 -28.54 38.39
CA GLU A 84 -18.81 -29.01 39.26
C GLU A 84 -17.45 -28.46 38.86
N ASN A 85 -17.12 -28.57 37.60
CA ASN A 85 -15.82 -28.10 37.06
C ASN A 85 -16.00 -27.46 35.66
N PRO A 86 -16.50 -26.21 35.60
CA PRO A 86 -16.85 -25.59 34.33
C PRO A 86 -15.64 -25.19 33.50
N LEU A 87 -15.75 -25.46 32.19
CA LEU A 87 -14.84 -24.97 31.18
C LEU A 87 -15.32 -23.59 30.69
N LEU A 88 -14.46 -22.61 30.72
CA LEU A 88 -14.68 -21.34 30.03
C LEU A 88 -13.73 -21.21 28.84
N VAL A 89 -14.20 -20.65 27.75
CA VAL A 89 -13.41 -20.49 26.55
C VAL A 89 -13.43 -19.05 26.04
N SER A 90 -12.40 -18.68 25.29
CA SER A 90 -12.38 -17.48 24.44
C SER A 90 -12.64 -17.88 22.99
N VAL A 91 -13.24 -16.96 22.24
CA VAL A 91 -13.42 -17.06 20.79
C VAL A 91 -12.71 -15.89 20.16
N ARG A 92 -11.70 -16.16 19.34
CA ARG A 92 -10.87 -15.13 18.70
C ARG A 92 -10.80 -15.35 17.20
N SER A 93 -10.84 -14.24 16.44
CA SER A 93 -10.57 -14.29 15.01
C SER A 93 -9.09 -14.55 14.74
N GLY A 94 -8.81 -15.09 13.57
CA GLY A 94 -7.43 -15.32 13.12
C GLY A 94 -7.36 -15.41 11.62
N ALA A 95 -7.17 -14.28 10.94
CA ALA A 95 -6.97 -14.26 9.50
C ALA A 95 -5.55 -14.69 9.14
N ARG A 96 -5.36 -15.08 7.88
CA ARG A 96 -4.05 -15.43 7.32
C ARG A 96 -3.05 -14.28 7.45
N ALA A 97 -3.51 -13.05 7.23
CA ALA A 97 -2.75 -11.82 7.45
C ALA A 97 -3.27 -11.10 8.69
N SER A 98 -2.38 -10.41 9.42
CA SER A 98 -2.77 -9.65 10.60
C SER A 98 -3.66 -8.46 10.24
N MET A 99 -4.80 -8.34 10.92
CA MET A 99 -5.77 -7.26 10.75
C MET A 99 -6.10 -6.64 12.11
N PRO A 100 -5.20 -5.80 12.69
CA PRO A 100 -5.37 -5.27 14.03
C PRO A 100 -6.64 -4.43 14.19
N GLY A 101 -7.42 -4.72 15.24
CA GLY A 101 -8.63 -3.95 15.55
C GLY A 101 -9.80 -4.11 14.59
N MET A 102 -9.67 -4.96 13.56
CA MET A 102 -10.72 -5.16 12.56
C MET A 102 -11.66 -6.29 12.90
N MET A 103 -11.23 -7.21 13.74
CA MET A 103 -11.95 -8.44 14.07
C MET A 103 -11.91 -8.69 15.56
N ASP A 104 -12.94 -9.37 16.04
CA ASP A 104 -13.36 -9.34 17.45
C ASP A 104 -12.87 -10.54 18.29
N THR A 105 -12.74 -10.31 19.57
CA THR A 105 -12.46 -11.33 20.59
C THR A 105 -13.61 -11.36 21.59
N ILE A 106 -14.09 -12.56 21.93
CA ILE A 106 -15.08 -12.77 22.99
C ILE A 106 -14.45 -13.65 24.06
N LEU A 107 -14.44 -13.17 25.30
CA LEU A 107 -13.87 -13.88 26.45
C LEU A 107 -14.97 -14.47 27.34
N ASN A 108 -14.61 -15.45 28.13
CA ASN A 108 -15.43 -16.02 29.19
C ASN A 108 -16.73 -16.70 28.73
N LEU A 109 -16.76 -17.25 27.52
CA LEU A 109 -17.92 -18.05 27.08
C LEU A 109 -18.09 -19.28 27.96
N GLY A 110 -19.33 -19.59 28.27
CA GLY A 110 -19.72 -20.65 29.18
C GLY A 110 -20.28 -20.14 30.51
N LEU A 111 -20.15 -18.83 30.76
CA LEU A 111 -20.70 -18.21 31.97
C LEU A 111 -22.22 -18.05 31.89
N ASN A 112 -22.86 -18.36 32.97
CA ASN A 112 -24.26 -18.08 33.27
C ASN A 112 -24.40 -17.92 34.77
N GLU A 113 -25.60 -17.70 35.25
CA GLU A 113 -25.85 -17.46 36.68
C GLU A 113 -25.46 -18.63 37.60
N GLU A 114 -25.57 -19.86 37.10
CA GLU A 114 -25.15 -21.05 37.86
C GLU A 114 -23.64 -21.21 37.86
N VAL A 115 -23.00 -21.06 36.67
CA VAL A 115 -21.56 -21.27 36.54
C VAL A 115 -20.76 -20.20 37.28
N VAL A 116 -21.21 -18.96 37.31
CA VAL A 116 -20.49 -17.88 38.04
C VAL A 116 -20.45 -18.16 39.54
N GLU A 117 -21.53 -18.68 40.10
CA GLU A 117 -21.58 -19.05 41.53
C GLU A 117 -20.66 -20.26 41.83
N VAL A 118 -20.61 -21.22 40.93
CA VAL A 118 -19.68 -22.35 41.04
C VAL A 118 -18.22 -21.88 41.02
N LEU A 119 -17.88 -21.00 40.14
CA LEU A 119 -16.52 -20.42 40.03
C LEU A 119 -16.18 -19.59 41.26
N ALA A 120 -17.12 -18.81 41.77
CA ALA A 120 -16.96 -18.03 43.00
C ALA A 120 -16.67 -18.92 44.21
N ALA A 121 -17.41 -19.98 44.37
CA ALA A 121 -17.25 -20.92 45.47
C ALA A 121 -15.93 -21.72 45.34
N LYS A 122 -15.64 -22.24 44.15
CA LYS A 122 -14.49 -23.07 43.88
C LYS A 122 -13.17 -22.32 43.98
N SER A 123 -13.10 -21.08 43.46
CA SER A 123 -11.90 -20.25 43.52
C SER A 123 -11.68 -19.58 44.89
N GLY A 124 -12.72 -19.45 45.69
CA GLY A 124 -12.67 -18.64 46.89
C GLY A 124 -12.54 -17.15 46.59
N ASN A 125 -12.80 -16.75 45.37
CA ASN A 125 -12.67 -15.35 44.89
C ASN A 125 -13.94 -14.92 44.14
N PRO A 126 -15.03 -14.59 44.89
CA PRO A 126 -16.27 -14.16 44.24
C PRO A 126 -16.11 -12.90 43.36
N ARG A 127 -15.24 -11.99 43.75
CA ARG A 127 -14.99 -10.77 42.97
C ARG A 127 -14.50 -11.11 41.59
N TRP A 128 -13.51 -11.99 41.46
CA TRP A 128 -13.01 -12.45 40.18
C TRP A 128 -14.11 -13.07 39.31
N ALA A 129 -14.90 -13.98 39.87
CA ALA A 129 -15.96 -14.67 39.13
C ALA A 129 -16.98 -13.69 38.56
N TRP A 130 -17.43 -12.74 39.37
CA TRP A 130 -18.42 -11.73 38.96
C TRP A 130 -17.81 -10.70 37.99
N ASP A 131 -16.53 -10.38 38.12
CA ASP A 131 -15.81 -9.56 37.15
C ASP A 131 -15.78 -10.24 35.77
N CYS A 132 -15.48 -11.53 35.74
CA CYS A 132 -15.52 -12.32 34.52
C CYS A 132 -16.91 -12.31 33.86
N TYR A 133 -17.95 -12.46 34.66
CA TYR A 133 -19.34 -12.49 34.16
C TYR A 133 -19.79 -11.14 33.61
N ARG A 134 -19.52 -10.05 34.31
CA ARG A 134 -19.88 -8.71 33.81
C ARG A 134 -19.14 -8.38 32.52
N ARG A 135 -17.86 -8.76 32.42
CA ARG A 135 -17.04 -8.58 31.19
C ARG A 135 -17.61 -9.39 30.04
N PHE A 136 -18.01 -10.62 30.31
CA PHE A 136 -18.63 -11.48 29.29
C PHE A 136 -19.94 -10.90 28.76
N ILE A 137 -20.82 -10.44 29.62
CA ILE A 137 -22.10 -9.83 29.20
C ILE A 137 -21.85 -8.60 28.34
N GLN A 138 -20.95 -7.72 28.75
CA GLN A 138 -20.60 -6.51 28.00
C GLN A 138 -20.04 -6.86 26.63
N MET A 139 -19.07 -7.73 26.60
CA MET A 139 -18.35 -8.10 25.37
C MET A 139 -19.26 -8.86 24.39
N PHE A 140 -20.08 -9.80 24.90
CA PHE A 140 -21.05 -10.51 24.08
C PHE A 140 -22.10 -9.56 23.50
N SER A 141 -22.61 -8.65 24.33
CA SER A 141 -23.60 -7.65 23.88
C SER A 141 -23.03 -6.70 22.82
N ASP A 142 -21.81 -6.21 23.02
CA ASP A 142 -21.14 -5.30 22.08
C ASP A 142 -20.74 -5.99 20.77
N VAL A 143 -20.03 -7.09 20.89
CA VAL A 143 -19.40 -7.76 19.75
C VAL A 143 -20.38 -8.67 19.00
N VAL A 144 -21.10 -9.52 19.70
CA VAL A 144 -21.99 -10.52 19.07
C VAL A 144 -23.31 -9.91 18.64
N MET A 145 -23.90 -9.07 19.49
CA MET A 145 -25.24 -8.52 19.29
C MET A 145 -25.25 -7.06 18.83
N GLU A 146 -24.09 -6.44 18.70
CA GLU A 146 -23.91 -5.07 18.16
C GLU A 146 -24.67 -3.99 18.96
N VAL A 147 -24.82 -4.18 20.27
CA VAL A 147 -25.53 -3.23 21.14
C VAL A 147 -24.71 -1.95 21.39
N GLY A 148 -23.40 -2.04 21.33
CA GLY A 148 -22.49 -0.93 21.62
C GLY A 148 -22.07 -0.86 23.08
N LYS A 149 -20.75 -0.84 23.30
CA LYS A 149 -20.17 -0.89 24.65
C LYS A 149 -20.44 0.36 25.50
N LYS A 150 -20.73 1.49 24.88
CA LYS A 150 -20.97 2.76 25.59
C LYS A 150 -22.08 2.67 26.64
N TYR A 151 -23.14 1.93 26.37
CA TYR A 151 -24.24 1.75 27.31
C TYR A 151 -23.80 1.04 28.59
N PHE A 152 -22.91 0.10 28.44
CA PHE A 152 -22.36 -0.66 29.57
C PHE A 152 -21.31 0.14 30.34
N GLU A 153 -20.47 0.88 29.63
CA GLU A 153 -19.48 1.77 30.25
C GLU A 153 -20.13 2.86 31.07
N GLU A 154 -21.26 3.40 30.63
CA GLU A 154 -22.06 4.37 31.38
C GLU A 154 -22.55 3.78 32.70
N LEU A 155 -22.99 2.52 32.69
CA LEU A 155 -23.43 1.82 33.89
C LEU A 155 -22.26 1.59 34.87
N ILE A 156 -21.10 1.23 34.39
CA ILE A 156 -19.89 1.07 35.22
C ILE A 156 -19.50 2.41 35.85
N ASP A 157 -19.43 3.47 35.04
CA ASP A 157 -19.03 4.80 35.51
C ASP A 157 -20.01 5.33 36.58
N LYS A 158 -21.28 5.11 36.38
CA LYS A 158 -22.32 5.49 37.31
C LYS A 158 -22.22 4.73 38.65
N MET A 159 -21.89 3.43 38.61
CA MET A 159 -21.65 2.65 39.80
C MET A 159 -20.40 3.10 40.53
N LYS A 160 -19.29 3.37 39.82
CA LYS A 160 -18.07 3.90 40.43
C LYS A 160 -18.32 5.25 41.11
N ALA A 161 -19.08 6.13 40.48
CA ALA A 161 -19.44 7.42 41.05
C ALA A 161 -20.27 7.27 42.33
N ASN A 162 -21.27 6.36 42.32
CA ASN A 162 -22.13 6.11 43.50
C ASN A 162 -21.36 5.47 44.65
N LYS A 163 -20.33 4.69 44.38
CA LYS A 163 -19.50 4.03 45.40
C LYS A 163 -18.25 4.86 45.78
N GLY A 164 -17.99 5.97 45.11
CA GLY A 164 -16.85 6.84 45.42
C GLY A 164 -15.48 6.26 45.03
N VAL A 165 -15.43 5.37 44.03
CA VAL A 165 -14.22 4.71 43.56
C VAL A 165 -13.91 5.14 42.11
N THR A 166 -12.65 5.01 41.70
CA THR A 166 -12.18 5.47 40.36
C THR A 166 -11.77 4.31 39.44
N GLN A 167 -11.43 3.15 40.02
CA GLN A 167 -10.91 2.00 39.28
C GLN A 167 -11.87 0.81 39.35
N ASP A 168 -11.93 0.01 38.29
CA ASP A 168 -12.72 -1.22 38.23
C ASP A 168 -12.36 -2.19 39.36
N VAL A 169 -11.03 -2.27 39.67
CA VAL A 169 -10.50 -3.15 40.72
C VAL A 169 -11.00 -2.80 42.13
N ASP A 170 -11.50 -1.58 42.33
CA ASP A 170 -12.01 -1.11 43.60
C ASP A 170 -13.49 -1.55 43.86
N LEU A 171 -14.17 -2.06 42.83
CA LEU A 171 -15.55 -2.58 42.98
C LEU A 171 -15.52 -3.92 43.71
N THR A 172 -16.47 -4.10 44.62
CA THR A 172 -16.63 -5.34 45.38
C THR A 172 -17.33 -6.43 44.57
N ALA A 173 -17.31 -7.67 45.06
CA ALA A 173 -18.06 -8.78 44.45
C ALA A 173 -19.56 -8.48 44.34
N ASP A 174 -20.16 -7.89 45.38
CA ASP A 174 -21.58 -7.51 45.38
C ASP A 174 -21.86 -6.39 44.36
N ASP A 175 -20.98 -5.43 44.24
CA ASP A 175 -21.05 -4.37 43.23
C ASP A 175 -21.05 -4.95 41.82
N LEU A 176 -20.14 -5.89 41.55
CA LEU A 176 -20.01 -6.54 40.23
C LEU A 176 -21.23 -7.44 39.93
N LYS A 177 -21.79 -8.10 40.93
CA LYS A 177 -23.04 -8.89 40.81
C LYS A 177 -24.20 -7.99 40.39
N GLU A 178 -24.36 -6.86 41.07
CA GLU A 178 -25.38 -5.86 40.72
C GLU A 178 -25.17 -5.31 39.31
N LEU A 179 -23.93 -5.00 38.98
CA LEU A 179 -23.55 -4.51 37.64
C LEU A 179 -23.88 -5.55 36.57
N ALA A 180 -23.57 -6.83 36.79
CA ALA A 180 -23.92 -7.91 35.85
C ALA A 180 -25.45 -7.98 35.65
N ASN A 181 -26.25 -7.81 36.72
CA ASN A 181 -27.71 -7.78 36.60
C ASN A 181 -28.18 -6.57 35.79
N GLN A 182 -27.57 -5.41 36.00
CA GLN A 182 -27.88 -4.20 35.22
C GLN A 182 -27.52 -4.41 33.74
N PHE A 183 -26.41 -5.07 33.45
CA PHE A 183 -26.01 -5.40 32.08
C PHE A 183 -27.00 -6.34 31.40
N LYS A 184 -27.48 -7.37 32.09
CA LYS A 184 -28.49 -8.26 31.54
C LYS A 184 -29.82 -7.54 31.27
N ALA A 185 -30.20 -6.60 32.14
CA ALA A 185 -31.38 -5.76 31.92
C ALA A 185 -31.22 -4.84 30.71
N GLU A 186 -30.02 -4.27 30.52
CA GLU A 186 -29.70 -3.43 29.34
C GLU A 186 -29.74 -4.28 28.06
N TYR A 187 -29.15 -5.48 28.09
CA TYR A 187 -29.22 -6.43 26.97
C TYR A 187 -30.67 -6.73 26.57
N LYS A 188 -31.52 -7.07 27.56
CA LYS A 188 -32.95 -7.36 27.32
C LYS A 188 -33.70 -6.14 26.76
N ALA A 189 -33.42 -4.95 27.29
CA ALA A 189 -34.04 -3.71 26.81
C ALA A 189 -33.69 -3.41 25.34
N LYS A 190 -32.44 -3.71 24.91
CA LYS A 190 -31.95 -3.45 23.55
C LYS A 190 -32.27 -4.55 22.55
N ILE A 191 -32.26 -5.82 22.99
CA ILE A 191 -32.42 -6.99 22.10
C ILE A 191 -33.85 -7.54 22.15
N GLY A 192 -34.56 -7.40 23.28
CA GLY A 192 -35.91 -7.91 23.45
C GLY A 192 -35.98 -9.35 23.98
N GLU A 193 -34.86 -10.00 24.21
CA GLU A 193 -34.74 -11.36 24.73
C GLU A 193 -33.81 -11.40 25.93
N ASP A 194 -33.92 -12.42 26.76
CA ASP A 194 -33.00 -12.64 27.88
C ASP A 194 -31.60 -12.98 27.38
N PHE A 195 -30.58 -12.59 28.16
CA PHE A 195 -29.18 -12.94 27.86
C PHE A 195 -29.02 -14.48 27.78
N PRO A 196 -28.38 -15.04 26.75
CA PRO A 196 -28.31 -16.49 26.56
C PRO A 196 -27.54 -17.18 27.69
N THR A 197 -28.11 -18.24 28.25
CA THR A 197 -27.55 -19.00 29.35
C THR A 197 -26.96 -20.35 28.94
N ASP A 198 -27.32 -20.88 27.75
CA ASP A 198 -26.74 -22.11 27.21
C ASP A 198 -25.38 -21.84 26.63
N PRO A 199 -24.28 -22.43 27.18
CA PRO A 199 -22.93 -22.23 26.66
C PRO A 199 -22.75 -22.58 25.19
N LYS A 200 -23.45 -23.59 24.69
CA LYS A 200 -23.37 -24.00 23.28
C LYS A 200 -24.01 -22.96 22.37
N VAL A 201 -25.11 -22.36 22.78
CA VAL A 201 -25.73 -21.24 22.04
C VAL A 201 -24.81 -20.03 22.03
N GLN A 202 -24.22 -19.69 23.18
CA GLN A 202 -23.25 -18.62 23.30
C GLN A 202 -22.07 -18.82 22.32
N LEU A 203 -21.52 -20.02 22.27
CA LEU A 203 -20.40 -20.39 21.40
C LEU A 203 -20.77 -20.22 19.93
N MET A 204 -21.90 -20.78 19.50
CA MET A 204 -22.30 -20.70 18.10
C MET A 204 -22.58 -19.28 17.65
N GLU A 205 -23.23 -18.47 18.48
CA GLU A 205 -23.44 -17.05 18.18
C GLU A 205 -22.12 -16.27 18.09
N ALA A 206 -21.16 -16.57 18.96
CA ALA A 206 -19.82 -15.97 18.91
C ALA A 206 -19.06 -16.36 17.64
N VAL A 207 -19.12 -17.62 17.22
CA VAL A 207 -18.49 -18.10 15.97
C VAL A 207 -19.10 -17.38 14.76
N LYS A 208 -20.41 -17.29 14.72
CA LYS A 208 -21.13 -16.54 13.66
C LYS A 208 -20.70 -15.07 13.63
N ALA A 209 -20.56 -14.44 14.79
CA ALA A 209 -20.11 -13.05 14.88
C ALA A 209 -18.72 -12.84 14.30
N VAL A 210 -17.80 -13.75 14.59
CA VAL A 210 -16.44 -13.69 14.00
C VAL A 210 -16.51 -13.85 12.50
N PHE A 211 -17.27 -14.78 11.97
CA PHE A 211 -17.43 -14.93 10.53
C PHE A 211 -18.06 -13.69 9.88
N ARG A 212 -19.07 -13.08 10.51
CA ARG A 212 -19.67 -11.83 10.03
C ARG A 212 -18.68 -10.67 10.01
N SER A 213 -17.75 -10.61 10.97
CA SER A 213 -16.77 -9.52 11.05
C SER A 213 -15.82 -9.47 9.84
N TRP A 214 -15.64 -10.59 9.15
CA TRP A 214 -14.84 -10.65 7.93
C TRP A 214 -15.37 -9.73 6.83
N ASP A 215 -16.69 -9.56 6.74
CA ASP A 215 -17.37 -8.76 5.73
C ASP A 215 -17.94 -7.44 6.27
N ASN A 216 -17.41 -6.93 7.37
CA ASN A 216 -17.85 -5.62 7.83
C ASN A 216 -17.16 -4.51 7.03
N PRO A 217 -17.76 -3.30 6.92
CA PRO A 217 -17.21 -2.23 6.07
C PRO A 217 -15.75 -1.86 6.40
N ARG A 218 -15.41 -1.80 7.66
CA ARG A 218 -14.05 -1.44 8.12
C ARG A 218 -13.03 -2.51 7.73
N ALA A 219 -13.38 -3.77 7.88
CA ALA A 219 -12.53 -4.90 7.46
C ALA A 219 -12.36 -4.92 5.94
N ASN A 220 -13.41 -4.63 5.18
CA ASN A 220 -13.34 -4.56 3.72
C ASN A 220 -12.37 -3.49 3.24
N VAL A 221 -12.40 -2.30 3.84
CA VAL A 221 -11.46 -1.21 3.53
C VAL A 221 -10.03 -1.63 3.87
N TYR A 222 -9.81 -2.18 5.05
CA TYR A 222 -8.49 -2.62 5.48
C TYR A 222 -7.90 -3.67 4.53
N ARG A 223 -8.71 -4.65 4.12
CA ARG A 223 -8.26 -5.68 3.17
C ARG A 223 -7.86 -5.08 1.83
N ARG A 224 -8.65 -4.15 1.33
CA ARG A 224 -8.35 -3.45 0.07
C ARG A 224 -7.04 -2.69 0.16
N ASP A 225 -6.84 -1.96 1.23
CA ASP A 225 -5.63 -1.15 1.44
C ASP A 225 -4.36 -2.01 1.63
N ASN A 226 -4.52 -3.26 2.06
CA ASN A 226 -3.40 -4.17 2.36
C ASN A 226 -3.32 -5.38 1.43
N ASP A 227 -4.03 -5.35 0.30
CA ASP A 227 -4.01 -6.43 -0.72
C ASP A 227 -4.35 -7.82 -0.16
N ILE A 228 -5.33 -7.88 0.74
CA ILE A 228 -5.80 -9.14 1.33
C ILE A 228 -7.05 -9.62 0.58
N PRO A 229 -6.98 -10.74 -0.17
CA PRO A 229 -8.14 -11.24 -0.91
C PRO A 229 -9.32 -11.61 -0.01
N TYR A 230 -10.51 -11.28 -0.43
CA TYR A 230 -11.74 -11.64 0.27
C TYR A 230 -11.88 -13.17 0.43
N SER A 231 -11.43 -13.92 -0.56
CA SER A 231 -11.51 -15.39 -0.59
C SER A 231 -10.72 -16.09 0.52
N TRP A 232 -9.79 -15.38 1.18
CA TRP A 232 -9.01 -15.98 2.24
C TRP A 232 -9.83 -16.34 3.48
N GLY A 233 -10.84 -15.56 3.81
CA GLY A 233 -11.63 -15.76 5.01
C GLY A 233 -10.84 -15.58 6.31
N THR A 234 -11.52 -15.82 7.43
CA THR A 234 -10.90 -15.83 8.76
C THR A 234 -11.11 -17.17 9.43
N ALA A 235 -10.11 -17.63 10.17
CA ALA A 235 -10.26 -18.73 11.10
C ALA A 235 -10.84 -18.23 12.45
N VAL A 236 -11.36 -19.15 13.25
CA VAL A 236 -11.86 -18.89 14.59
C VAL A 236 -11.13 -19.81 15.59
N ASN A 237 -10.46 -19.20 16.57
CA ASN A 237 -9.79 -19.95 17.62
C ASN A 237 -10.67 -20.02 18.87
N VAL A 238 -11.01 -21.23 19.28
CA VAL A 238 -11.73 -21.51 20.53
C VAL A 238 -10.72 -22.09 21.51
N GLN A 239 -10.46 -21.36 22.58
CA GLN A 239 -9.35 -21.65 23.48
C GLN A 239 -9.78 -21.58 24.94
N MET A 240 -9.31 -22.51 25.76
CA MET A 240 -9.52 -22.48 27.20
C MET A 240 -9.02 -21.15 27.78
N MET A 241 -9.81 -20.54 28.64
CA MET A 241 -9.41 -19.30 29.31
C MET A 241 -8.24 -19.53 30.28
N ALA A 242 -7.33 -18.55 30.27
CA ALA A 242 -6.34 -18.35 31.32
C ALA A 242 -6.63 -16.97 31.93
N PHE A 243 -6.69 -16.87 33.26
CA PHE A 243 -7.19 -15.69 33.93
C PHE A 243 -6.07 -14.88 34.58
N GLY A 244 -5.78 -13.73 34.00
CA GLY A 244 -4.84 -12.76 34.57
C GLY A 244 -5.42 -11.89 35.68
N ASN A 245 -6.71 -12.02 35.97
CA ASN A 245 -7.43 -11.22 36.97
C ASN A 245 -7.86 -11.98 38.21
N MET A 246 -7.15 -13.05 38.58
CA MET A 246 -7.42 -13.84 39.78
C MET A 246 -6.75 -13.29 41.05
N GLY A 247 -6.25 -12.10 41.06
CA GLY A 247 -5.60 -11.45 42.20
C GLY A 247 -4.15 -11.05 41.90
N GLU A 248 -3.40 -10.76 42.96
CA GLU A 248 -2.05 -10.20 42.88
C GLU A 248 -0.97 -11.20 42.41
N THR A 249 -1.34 -12.48 42.28
CA THR A 249 -0.43 -13.53 41.73
C THR A 249 -0.71 -13.83 40.26
N SER A 250 -1.59 -13.04 39.66
CA SER A 250 -2.01 -13.17 38.26
C SER A 250 -1.74 -11.87 37.53
N GLY A 251 -1.62 -11.95 36.23
CA GLY A 251 -1.38 -10.79 35.41
C GLY A 251 -1.42 -11.13 33.92
N THR A 252 -1.20 -10.12 33.10
CA THR A 252 -1.16 -10.26 31.64
C THR A 252 -0.16 -9.28 31.06
N GLY A 253 0.36 -9.57 29.89
CA GLY A 253 1.29 -8.67 29.24
C GLY A 253 1.54 -8.98 27.77
N VAL A 254 2.27 -8.07 27.16
CA VAL A 254 2.72 -8.15 25.78
C VAL A 254 4.21 -7.84 25.74
N ALA A 255 4.95 -8.50 24.85
CA ALA A 255 6.37 -8.25 24.72
C ALA A 255 6.88 -8.51 23.30
N PHE A 256 8.01 -7.88 23.01
CA PHE A 256 8.76 -8.03 21.76
C PHE A 256 10.17 -8.50 22.08
N THR A 257 10.70 -9.42 21.32
CA THR A 257 12.08 -9.90 21.51
C THR A 257 13.13 -8.87 21.08
N ARG A 258 12.74 -7.93 20.23
CA ARG A 258 13.57 -6.80 19.80
C ARG A 258 12.72 -5.54 19.75
N ASP A 259 13.35 -4.38 19.80
CA ASP A 259 12.64 -3.10 19.72
C ASP A 259 11.96 -2.93 18.35
N PRO A 260 10.63 -2.88 18.28
CA PRO A 260 9.91 -2.74 17.01
C PRO A 260 10.07 -1.37 16.36
N ALA A 261 10.55 -0.37 17.09
CA ALA A 261 10.78 0.97 16.57
C ALA A 261 12.21 1.16 16.05
N THR A 262 13.21 0.62 16.73
CA THR A 262 14.64 0.82 16.43
C THR A 262 15.34 -0.41 15.87
N GLY A 263 14.84 -1.61 16.15
CA GLY A 263 15.45 -2.87 15.80
C GLY A 263 16.52 -3.36 16.76
N GLU A 264 16.78 -2.67 17.86
CA GLU A 264 17.76 -3.08 18.85
C GLU A 264 17.37 -4.40 19.50
N LYS A 265 18.35 -5.27 19.72
CA LYS A 265 18.15 -6.59 20.36
C LYS A 265 17.99 -6.39 21.88
N HIS A 266 16.77 -6.13 22.29
CA HIS A 266 16.39 -5.87 23.67
C HIS A 266 14.92 -6.30 23.88
N LEU A 267 14.68 -7.12 24.90
CA LEU A 267 13.33 -7.52 25.27
C LEU A 267 12.55 -6.29 25.75
N MET A 268 11.49 -5.98 25.06
CA MET A 268 10.61 -4.84 25.34
C MET A 268 9.19 -5.31 25.55
N GLY A 269 8.48 -4.66 26.45
CA GLY A 269 7.08 -4.99 26.68
C GLY A 269 6.54 -4.38 27.95
N GLU A 270 5.28 -4.68 28.19
CA GLU A 270 4.50 -4.16 29.28
C GLU A 270 3.66 -5.26 29.89
N PHE A 271 3.41 -5.14 31.19
CA PHE A 271 2.51 -6.06 31.89
C PHE A 271 1.69 -5.32 32.94
N LEU A 272 0.55 -5.92 33.28
CA LEU A 272 -0.31 -5.50 34.38
C LEU A 272 -0.58 -6.70 35.29
N MET A 273 -0.49 -6.49 36.60
CA MET A 273 -0.92 -7.48 37.58
C MET A 273 -2.42 -7.35 37.80
N ASN A 274 -3.07 -8.46 38.12
CA ASN A 274 -4.52 -8.54 38.34
C ASN A 274 -5.32 -7.87 37.21
N ALA A 275 -5.10 -8.31 35.99
CA ALA A 275 -5.70 -7.71 34.79
C ALA A 275 -5.91 -8.73 33.69
N GLN A 276 -6.84 -8.44 32.78
CA GLN A 276 -7.01 -9.18 31.53
C GLN A 276 -6.31 -8.41 30.39
N GLY A 277 -6.07 -9.08 29.26
CA GLY A 277 -5.36 -8.50 28.10
C GLY A 277 -5.95 -7.19 27.59
N GLU A 278 -7.25 -7.03 27.61
CA GLU A 278 -7.97 -5.81 27.24
C GLU A 278 -7.62 -4.60 28.11
N ASP A 279 -7.26 -4.82 29.37
CA ASP A 279 -6.90 -3.75 30.31
C ASP A 279 -5.56 -3.10 29.97
N VAL A 280 -4.64 -3.87 29.38
CA VAL A 280 -3.34 -3.35 28.91
C VAL A 280 -3.55 -2.35 27.76
N VAL A 281 -4.45 -2.69 26.85
CA VAL A 281 -4.75 -1.89 25.64
C VAL A 281 -5.63 -0.68 25.97
N ALA A 282 -6.56 -0.84 26.91
CA ALA A 282 -7.53 0.20 27.25
C ALA A 282 -6.91 1.44 27.92
N GLY A 283 -5.70 1.32 28.46
CA GLY A 283 -4.99 2.46 29.08
C GLY A 283 -5.61 2.99 30.37
N VAL A 284 -6.53 2.24 30.98
CA VAL A 284 -7.19 2.60 32.24
C VAL A 284 -6.22 2.57 33.41
N ARG A 285 -5.26 1.64 33.37
CA ARG A 285 -4.17 1.50 34.36
C ARG A 285 -2.85 1.65 33.63
N THR A 286 -1.84 2.23 34.30
CA THR A 286 -0.49 2.38 33.75
C THR A 286 0.25 1.04 33.79
N PRO A 287 0.60 0.44 32.65
CA PRO A 287 1.37 -0.80 32.64
C PRO A 287 2.80 -0.60 33.16
N GLN A 288 3.35 -1.66 33.74
CA GLN A 288 4.76 -1.72 34.12
C GLN A 288 5.60 -2.24 32.95
N LYS A 289 6.86 -1.85 32.89
CA LYS A 289 7.79 -2.38 31.89
C LYS A 289 8.12 -3.84 32.18
N ILE A 290 8.32 -4.61 31.12
CA ILE A 290 8.50 -6.08 31.24
C ILE A 290 9.68 -6.47 32.15
N ASP A 291 10.77 -5.72 32.17
CA ASP A 291 11.92 -6.00 33.05
C ASP A 291 11.57 -5.89 34.53
N GLN A 292 10.54 -5.12 34.90
CA GLN A 292 10.05 -5.06 36.28
C GLN A 292 9.37 -6.37 36.73
N LEU A 293 8.97 -7.22 35.83
CA LEU A 293 8.44 -8.55 36.14
C LEU A 293 9.47 -9.41 36.87
N LYS A 294 10.75 -9.19 36.63
CA LYS A 294 11.86 -9.85 37.34
C LYS A 294 11.80 -9.61 38.85
N GLU A 295 11.38 -8.42 39.27
CA GLU A 295 11.25 -8.09 40.69
C GLU A 295 9.97 -8.65 41.29
N VAL A 296 8.90 -8.66 40.52
CA VAL A 296 7.55 -9.12 40.98
C VAL A 296 7.46 -10.65 41.02
N MET A 297 7.91 -11.32 39.98
CA MET A 297 7.85 -12.78 39.82
C MET A 297 9.11 -13.29 39.10
N PRO A 298 10.26 -13.45 39.79
CA PRO A 298 11.52 -13.82 39.15
C PRO A 298 11.48 -15.12 38.37
N GLU A 299 10.81 -16.15 38.91
CA GLU A 299 10.72 -17.47 38.26
C GLU A 299 9.90 -17.43 36.98
N VAL A 300 8.79 -16.70 36.99
CA VAL A 300 7.95 -16.48 35.80
C VAL A 300 8.70 -15.68 34.76
N TYR A 301 9.40 -14.62 35.16
CA TYR A 301 10.23 -13.82 34.27
C TYR A 301 11.29 -14.66 33.57
N ASP A 302 12.03 -15.49 34.31
CA ASP A 302 13.07 -16.34 33.75
C ASP A 302 12.48 -17.36 32.76
N GLN A 303 11.34 -17.97 33.10
CA GLN A 303 10.62 -18.88 32.21
C GLN A 303 10.21 -18.15 30.92
N PHE A 304 9.67 -16.94 31.05
CA PHE A 304 9.25 -16.13 29.91
C PHE A 304 10.42 -15.77 28.99
N VAL A 305 11.54 -15.33 29.55
CA VAL A 305 12.76 -15.02 28.77
C VAL A 305 13.24 -16.27 28.01
N GLY A 306 13.21 -17.42 28.65
CA GLY A 306 13.55 -18.70 28.00
C GLY A 306 12.64 -19.02 26.82
N ILE A 307 11.33 -18.80 26.99
CA ILE A 307 10.34 -18.97 25.90
C ILE A 307 10.60 -17.98 24.76
N CYS A 308 10.88 -16.71 25.08
CA CYS A 308 11.18 -15.69 24.07
C CYS A 308 12.37 -16.09 23.22
N ASN A 309 13.44 -16.57 23.83
CA ASN A 309 14.63 -17.04 23.13
C ASN A 309 14.33 -18.28 22.27
N THR A 310 13.54 -19.20 22.78
CA THR A 310 13.11 -20.39 22.03
C THR A 310 12.31 -20.02 20.80
N LEU A 311 11.37 -19.09 20.93
CA LEU A 311 10.51 -18.66 19.83
C LEU A 311 11.28 -17.88 18.75
N GLU A 312 12.15 -16.95 19.15
CA GLU A 312 12.97 -16.20 18.20
C GLU A 312 13.91 -17.15 17.44
N ASP A 313 14.53 -18.08 18.14
CA ASP A 313 15.41 -19.07 17.52
C ASP A 313 14.64 -20.03 16.60
N HIS A 314 13.45 -20.45 16.98
CA HIS A 314 12.62 -21.34 16.17
C HIS A 314 12.11 -20.68 14.89
N TYR A 315 11.55 -19.47 15.00
CA TYR A 315 10.99 -18.74 13.87
C TYR A 315 12.03 -17.97 13.04
N ARG A 316 13.24 -17.85 13.57
CA ARG A 316 14.32 -17.09 12.91
C ARG A 316 13.93 -15.65 12.57
N ASP A 317 13.16 -15.03 13.45
CA ASP A 317 12.72 -13.66 13.36
C ASP A 317 12.31 -13.14 14.74
N MET A 318 12.29 -11.79 14.88
CA MET A 318 11.77 -11.20 16.12
C MET A 318 10.32 -11.60 16.34
N GLN A 319 9.96 -11.77 17.60
CA GLN A 319 8.63 -12.20 17.98
C GLN A 319 7.89 -11.13 18.78
N ASP A 320 6.60 -11.02 18.51
CA ASP A 320 5.61 -10.26 19.26
C ASP A 320 4.73 -11.29 19.98
N MET A 321 4.68 -11.22 21.30
CA MET A 321 4.07 -12.25 22.14
C MET A 321 3.06 -11.65 23.10
N GLU A 322 1.99 -12.40 23.32
CA GLU A 322 1.04 -12.14 24.40
C GLU A 322 1.09 -13.29 25.40
N PHE A 323 1.08 -12.95 26.67
CA PHE A 323 1.10 -13.92 27.75
C PHE A 323 0.13 -13.56 28.87
N THR A 324 -0.26 -14.58 29.64
CA THR A 324 -1.07 -14.41 30.84
C THR A 324 -0.46 -15.26 31.95
N ILE A 325 -0.49 -14.72 33.16
CA ILE A 325 -0.07 -15.42 34.36
C ILE A 325 -1.33 -15.68 35.20
N GLU A 326 -1.67 -16.94 35.34
CA GLU A 326 -2.79 -17.36 36.18
C GLU A 326 -2.25 -17.99 37.46
N ASP A 327 -2.42 -17.30 38.59
CA ASP A 327 -1.94 -17.76 39.89
C ASP A 327 -0.51 -18.37 39.83
N LYS A 328 0.46 -17.53 39.45
CA LYS A 328 1.89 -17.84 39.29
C LYS A 328 2.22 -18.79 38.13
N LYS A 329 1.26 -19.20 37.34
CA LYS A 329 1.50 -20.09 36.18
C LYS A 329 1.44 -19.30 34.89
N LEU A 330 2.54 -19.36 34.14
CA LEU A 330 2.66 -18.66 32.84
C LEU A 330 1.95 -19.44 31.73
N TYR A 331 1.20 -18.73 30.89
CA TYR A 331 0.62 -19.22 29.65
C TYR A 331 0.95 -18.30 28.50
N MET A 332 1.33 -18.87 27.37
CA MET A 332 1.50 -18.14 26.11
C MET A 332 0.19 -18.14 25.34
N LEU A 333 -0.31 -16.95 25.01
CA LEU A 333 -1.57 -16.79 24.29
C LEU A 333 -1.38 -16.56 22.81
N GLN A 334 -0.28 -15.95 22.42
CA GLN A 334 0.00 -15.63 21.01
C GLN A 334 1.48 -15.40 20.82
N THR A 335 1.98 -15.82 19.67
CA THR A 335 3.24 -15.34 19.10
C THR A 335 3.04 -15.07 17.63
N ARG A 336 3.77 -14.09 17.12
CA ARG A 336 3.82 -13.78 15.68
C ARG A 336 5.14 -13.11 15.36
N ASN A 337 5.51 -13.12 14.09
CA ASN A 337 6.60 -12.28 13.62
C ASN A 337 6.19 -10.83 13.86
N GLY A 338 7.00 -10.09 14.60
CA GLY A 338 6.60 -8.79 15.13
C GLY A 338 6.44 -7.74 14.03
N LYS A 339 5.35 -6.96 14.12
CA LYS A 339 5.21 -5.75 13.32
C LYS A 339 6.26 -4.74 13.78
N ARG A 340 6.86 -4.06 12.84
CA ARG A 340 7.99 -3.17 13.08
C ARG A 340 8.00 -2.02 12.09
N THR A 341 8.71 -0.94 12.45
CA THR A 341 8.95 0.15 11.52
C THR A 341 9.83 -0.31 10.36
N ALA A 342 9.82 0.39 9.27
CA ALA A 342 10.69 0.10 8.13
C ALA A 342 12.18 0.13 8.53
N LYS A 343 12.57 1.10 9.34
CA LYS A 343 13.94 1.21 9.89
C LYS A 343 14.31 -0.03 10.71
N ALA A 344 13.44 -0.45 11.61
CA ALA A 344 13.63 -1.63 12.42
C ALA A 344 13.71 -2.91 11.58
N ALA A 345 12.87 -3.02 10.55
CA ALA A 345 12.87 -4.16 9.64
C ALA A 345 14.24 -4.37 8.97
N LEU A 346 14.83 -3.30 8.47
CA LEU A 346 16.16 -3.36 7.85
C LEU A 346 17.24 -3.75 8.86
N LYS A 347 17.24 -3.12 10.04
CA LYS A 347 18.22 -3.43 11.08
C LYS A 347 18.10 -4.85 11.57
N ILE A 348 16.90 -5.33 11.84
CA ILE A 348 16.67 -6.69 12.32
C ILE A 348 17.11 -7.72 11.27
N ALA A 349 16.77 -7.53 10.00
CA ALA A 349 17.20 -8.42 8.93
C ALA A 349 18.73 -8.51 8.84
N CYS A 350 19.42 -7.38 8.87
CA CYS A 350 20.89 -7.35 8.87
C CYS A 350 21.48 -8.01 10.10
N ASP A 351 20.95 -7.73 11.29
CA ASP A 351 21.44 -8.31 12.54
C ASP A 351 21.24 -9.84 12.58
N LEU A 352 20.10 -10.33 12.09
CA LEU A 352 19.85 -11.79 12.01
C LEU A 352 20.81 -12.50 11.06
N VAL A 353 21.21 -11.86 9.98
CA VAL A 353 22.26 -12.40 9.08
C VAL A 353 23.61 -12.42 9.80
N ASP A 354 23.97 -11.34 10.47
CA ASP A 354 25.24 -11.21 11.19
C ASP A 354 25.33 -12.21 12.35
N GLU A 355 24.21 -12.53 12.99
CA GLU A 355 24.10 -13.55 14.04
C GLU A 355 24.10 -15.00 13.50
N GLY A 356 24.09 -15.18 12.19
CA GLY A 356 24.03 -16.49 11.54
C GLY A 356 22.68 -17.20 11.62
N MET A 357 21.62 -16.48 12.00
CA MET A 357 20.26 -17.04 12.11
C MET A 357 19.57 -17.23 10.77
N ILE A 358 19.83 -16.34 9.82
CA ILE A 358 19.21 -16.35 8.49
C ILE A 358 20.26 -16.11 7.40
N THR A 359 19.92 -16.49 6.18
CA THR A 359 20.70 -16.20 4.99
C THR A 359 20.39 -14.80 4.44
N GLU A 360 21.25 -14.28 3.57
CA GLU A 360 20.98 -13.02 2.84
C GLU A 360 19.68 -13.12 2.02
N GLU A 361 19.42 -14.28 1.39
CA GLU A 361 18.21 -14.54 0.64
C GLU A 361 16.97 -14.38 1.52
N LYS A 362 16.97 -14.97 2.70
CA LYS A 362 15.85 -14.85 3.65
C LYS A 362 15.68 -13.42 4.13
N ALA A 363 16.78 -12.71 4.38
CA ALA A 363 16.73 -11.30 4.77
C ALA A 363 16.03 -10.44 3.70
N VAL A 364 16.35 -10.66 2.43
CA VAL A 364 15.70 -9.98 1.30
C VAL A 364 14.20 -10.30 1.25
N LYS A 365 13.82 -11.55 1.48
CA LYS A 365 12.42 -11.99 1.47
C LYS A 365 11.59 -11.44 2.62
N MET A 366 12.21 -11.18 3.77
CA MET A 366 11.50 -10.71 4.97
C MET A 366 10.94 -9.30 4.87
N ILE A 367 11.51 -8.48 4.03
CA ILE A 367 11.20 -7.06 3.96
C ILE A 367 10.08 -6.83 2.95
N ASP A 368 9.00 -6.20 3.38
CA ASP A 368 7.95 -5.76 2.46
C ASP A 368 8.52 -4.58 1.64
N PRO A 369 8.60 -4.71 0.30
CA PRO A 369 9.15 -3.64 -0.54
C PRO A 369 8.46 -2.30 -0.35
N ARG A 370 7.16 -2.30 -0.06
CA ARG A 370 6.37 -1.07 0.16
C ARG A 370 6.83 -0.29 1.40
N ASN A 371 7.43 -0.96 2.38
CA ASN A 371 7.97 -0.29 3.58
C ASN A 371 9.15 0.63 3.28
N LEU A 372 9.82 0.45 2.14
CA LEU A 372 10.94 1.30 1.74
C LEU A 372 10.50 2.74 1.44
N ASP A 373 9.23 2.95 1.07
CA ASP A 373 8.70 4.29 0.83
C ASP A 373 8.86 5.21 2.05
N THR A 374 8.65 4.69 3.25
CA THR A 374 8.75 5.49 4.47
C THR A 374 10.17 5.95 4.77
N LEU A 375 11.17 5.26 4.22
CA LEU A 375 12.60 5.61 4.39
C LEU A 375 13.06 6.66 3.39
N LEU A 376 12.33 6.84 2.30
CA LEU A 376 12.68 7.73 1.20
C LEU A 376 11.98 9.09 1.26
N HIS A 377 10.98 9.23 2.14
CA HIS A 377 10.13 10.43 2.25
C HIS A 377 10.03 10.95 3.68
N PRO A 378 9.79 12.27 3.88
CA PRO A 378 9.54 12.82 5.20
C PRO A 378 8.33 12.18 5.88
N GLN A 379 8.35 12.10 7.20
CA GLN A 379 7.26 11.57 8.02
C GLN A 379 6.85 12.59 9.07
N PHE A 380 5.64 12.49 9.62
CA PHE A 380 5.24 13.29 10.76
C PHE A 380 5.94 12.81 12.02
N ASP A 381 6.19 13.76 12.94
CA ASP A 381 6.62 13.43 14.29
C ASP A 381 5.55 12.54 14.95
N ALA A 382 5.96 11.36 15.42
CA ALA A 382 5.05 10.35 15.94
C ALA A 382 4.22 10.81 17.14
N GLU A 383 4.83 11.55 18.06
CA GLU A 383 4.14 12.06 19.26
C GLU A 383 3.09 13.13 18.90
N ALA A 384 3.44 14.04 17.99
CA ALA A 384 2.50 15.05 17.51
C ALA A 384 1.34 14.43 16.72
N LEU A 385 1.61 13.39 15.92
CA LEU A 385 0.60 12.70 15.11
C LEU A 385 -0.45 11.98 15.98
N LYS A 386 -0.03 11.38 17.10
CA LYS A 386 -0.94 10.71 18.05
C LYS A 386 -1.99 11.65 18.64
N LYS A 387 -1.67 12.92 18.75
CA LYS A 387 -2.55 13.95 19.33
C LYS A 387 -3.45 14.60 18.30
N ALA A 388 -3.24 14.32 17.01
CA ALA A 388 -3.95 14.96 15.92
C ALA A 388 -5.12 14.09 15.41
N GLU A 389 -6.23 14.74 15.10
CA GLU A 389 -7.40 14.10 14.49
C GLU A 389 -7.52 14.57 13.04
N PRO A 390 -7.69 13.66 12.08
CA PRO A 390 -7.86 14.06 10.69
C PRO A 390 -9.21 14.75 10.48
N VAL A 391 -9.21 15.80 9.66
CA VAL A 391 -10.44 16.49 9.26
C VAL A 391 -11.08 15.89 8.01
N ALA A 392 -10.29 15.14 7.24
CA ALA A 392 -10.74 14.42 6.06
C ALA A 392 -9.74 13.33 5.68
N LYS A 393 -10.19 12.43 4.81
CA LYS A 393 -9.35 11.40 4.17
C LYS A 393 -9.68 11.36 2.69
N ALA A 394 -8.65 11.37 1.85
CA ALA A 394 -8.78 11.22 0.42
C ALA A 394 -7.74 10.21 -0.09
N LEU A 395 -7.39 10.27 -1.37
CA LEU A 395 -6.50 9.28 -1.97
C LEU A 395 -5.03 9.55 -1.62
N ALA A 396 -4.35 8.54 -1.11
CA ALA A 396 -2.90 8.55 -0.85
C ALA A 396 -2.16 8.45 -2.20
N ALA A 397 -1.96 9.58 -2.86
CA ALA A 397 -1.47 9.61 -4.23
C ALA A 397 0.05 9.57 -4.36
N SER A 398 0.77 10.19 -3.44
CA SER A 398 2.23 10.14 -3.38
C SER A 398 2.68 10.20 -1.91
N PRO A 399 3.57 9.29 -1.49
CA PRO A 399 3.87 9.12 -0.08
C PRO A 399 4.64 10.29 0.55
N GLY A 400 4.65 10.31 1.88
CA GLY A 400 5.32 11.31 2.68
C GLY A 400 4.36 12.21 3.44
N ALA A 401 4.92 12.99 4.36
CA ALA A 401 4.18 13.96 5.16
C ALA A 401 4.56 15.39 4.75
N ALA A 402 3.60 16.28 4.74
CA ALA A 402 3.83 17.68 4.44
C ALA A 402 3.06 18.58 5.39
N CYS A 403 3.68 19.65 5.81
CA CYS A 403 3.09 20.72 6.61
C CYS A 403 3.48 22.05 5.99
N GLY A 404 2.53 22.91 5.76
CA GLY A 404 2.80 24.22 5.19
C GLY A 404 1.59 25.13 5.16
N LYS A 405 1.84 26.36 4.75
CA LYS A 405 0.80 27.38 4.55
C LYS A 405 0.11 27.15 3.21
N ILE A 406 -1.19 27.26 3.19
CA ILE A 406 -2.01 27.04 2.00
C ILE A 406 -1.72 28.13 0.96
N VAL A 407 -1.45 27.69 -0.28
CA VAL A 407 -1.43 28.54 -1.48
C VAL A 407 -2.29 27.89 -2.56
N PHE A 408 -2.84 28.71 -3.46
CA PHE A 408 -3.82 28.24 -4.45
C PHE A 408 -3.31 28.28 -5.89
N THR A 409 -2.14 28.85 -6.14
CA THR A 409 -1.56 28.93 -7.47
C THR A 409 -0.10 28.49 -7.47
N ALA A 410 0.36 27.98 -8.61
CA ALA A 410 1.74 27.62 -8.81
C ALA A 410 2.70 28.83 -8.61
N GLU A 411 2.28 30.00 -9.06
CA GLU A 411 3.07 31.22 -8.91
C GLU A 411 3.23 31.64 -7.44
N ASP A 412 2.14 31.57 -6.67
CA ASP A 412 2.18 31.84 -5.23
C ASP A 412 3.08 30.85 -4.51
N ALA A 413 3.05 29.58 -4.88
CA ALA A 413 3.93 28.55 -4.30
C ALA A 413 5.41 28.91 -4.51
N LYS A 414 5.80 29.33 -5.71
CA LYS A 414 7.17 29.77 -6.03
C LYS A 414 7.55 31.02 -5.27
N GLU A 415 6.70 32.01 -5.24
CA GLU A 415 6.94 33.29 -4.56
C GLU A 415 7.09 33.11 -3.04
N TRP A 416 6.20 32.34 -2.43
CA TRP A 416 6.24 32.10 -0.99
C TRP A 416 7.47 31.29 -0.59
N LYS A 417 7.85 30.29 -1.39
CA LYS A 417 9.08 29.54 -1.16
C LYS A 417 10.32 30.43 -1.24
N ALA A 418 10.37 31.35 -2.21
CA ALA A 418 11.46 32.28 -2.35
C ALA A 418 11.61 33.20 -1.13
N LYS A 419 10.52 33.45 -0.41
CA LYS A 419 10.51 34.21 0.86
C LYS A 419 10.84 33.34 2.08
N GLY A 420 11.16 32.06 1.89
CA GLY A 420 11.49 31.12 2.98
C GLY A 420 10.30 30.45 3.63
N GLU A 421 9.09 30.57 3.08
CA GLU A 421 7.90 29.94 3.61
C GLU A 421 7.74 28.50 3.07
N LYS A 422 7.25 27.62 3.95
CA LYS A 422 6.82 26.28 3.56
C LYS A 422 5.36 26.32 3.16
N VAL A 423 5.02 25.80 1.99
CA VAL A 423 3.66 25.87 1.44
C VAL A 423 3.10 24.51 1.03
N VAL A 424 1.80 24.40 1.12
CA VAL A 424 0.99 23.29 0.57
C VAL A 424 0.15 23.87 -0.56
N LEU A 425 0.33 23.35 -1.76
CA LEU A 425 -0.42 23.80 -2.94
C LEU A 425 -1.77 23.07 -2.99
N VAL A 426 -2.86 23.83 -2.90
CA VAL A 426 -4.22 23.31 -2.95
C VAL A 426 -4.89 23.76 -4.24
N ARG A 427 -5.26 22.81 -5.08
CA ARG A 427 -5.85 23.07 -6.39
C ARG A 427 -7.12 22.24 -6.58
N LEU A 428 -8.01 22.69 -7.45
CA LEU A 428 -9.11 21.86 -7.92
C LEU A 428 -8.55 20.64 -8.66
N GLU A 429 -7.62 20.88 -9.56
CA GLU A 429 -6.77 19.89 -10.25
C GLU A 429 -5.50 20.57 -10.73
N THR A 430 -4.43 19.82 -10.99
CA THR A 430 -3.20 20.38 -11.54
C THR A 430 -3.10 20.10 -13.03
N SER A 431 -2.35 20.96 -13.72
CA SER A 431 -2.01 20.85 -15.13
C SER A 431 -0.48 20.91 -15.29
N PRO A 432 0.08 20.57 -16.46
CA PRO A 432 1.51 20.67 -16.69
C PRO A 432 2.11 22.06 -16.42
N GLU A 433 1.30 23.12 -16.52
CA GLU A 433 1.72 24.50 -16.21
C GLU A 433 2.02 24.70 -14.71
N ASP A 434 1.51 23.83 -13.84
CA ASP A 434 1.70 23.91 -12.39
C ASP A 434 3.00 23.25 -11.89
N ILE A 435 3.79 22.63 -12.75
CA ILE A 435 4.96 21.82 -12.36
C ILE A 435 5.95 22.57 -11.47
N GLU A 436 6.29 23.81 -11.81
CA GLU A 436 7.24 24.59 -11.01
C GLU A 436 6.71 24.93 -9.63
N GLY A 437 5.41 25.22 -9.53
CA GLY A 437 4.73 25.44 -8.25
C GLY A 437 4.66 24.16 -7.43
N MET A 438 4.42 23.03 -8.09
CA MET A 438 4.43 21.71 -7.44
C MET A 438 5.81 21.39 -6.86
N LYS A 439 6.89 21.70 -7.57
CA LYS A 439 8.27 21.55 -7.07
C LYS A 439 8.56 22.44 -5.87
N ALA A 440 7.97 23.63 -5.83
CA ALA A 440 8.17 24.58 -4.73
C ALA A 440 7.42 24.19 -3.47
N ALA A 441 6.32 23.45 -3.58
CA ALA A 441 5.46 23.07 -2.47
C ALA A 441 6.05 21.90 -1.66
N GLN A 442 5.76 21.87 -0.36
CA GLN A 442 6.05 20.72 0.51
C GLN A 442 5.12 19.54 0.19
N GLY A 443 3.89 19.84 -0.17
CA GLY A 443 2.86 18.88 -0.52
C GLY A 443 1.80 19.46 -1.42
N ILE A 444 1.04 18.57 -2.06
CA ILE A 444 0.02 18.92 -3.02
C ILE A 444 -1.30 18.27 -2.61
N LEU A 445 -2.37 19.07 -2.60
CA LEU A 445 -3.73 18.61 -2.30
C LEU A 445 -4.64 19.00 -3.45
N THR A 446 -5.34 18.01 -4.03
CA THR A 446 -6.32 18.30 -5.09
C THR A 446 -7.71 17.82 -4.71
N VAL A 447 -8.72 18.53 -5.22
CA VAL A 447 -10.13 18.19 -5.03
C VAL A 447 -10.53 17.05 -5.97
N ARG A 448 -10.01 17.06 -7.19
CA ARG A 448 -10.27 16.08 -8.24
C ARG A 448 -9.02 15.29 -8.58
N GLY A 449 -9.21 14.12 -9.12
CA GLY A 449 -8.14 13.28 -9.64
C GLY A 449 -7.97 11.98 -8.87
N GLY A 450 -7.57 10.95 -9.60
CA GLY A 450 -7.25 9.62 -9.07
C GLY A 450 -5.75 9.38 -9.00
N MET A 451 -5.34 8.13 -8.79
CA MET A 451 -3.94 7.70 -8.70
C MET A 451 -3.13 8.00 -9.97
N THR A 452 -3.79 8.22 -11.06
CA THR A 452 -3.20 8.41 -12.37
C THR A 452 -3.42 9.82 -12.93
N SER A 453 -3.97 10.72 -12.11
CA SER A 453 -4.10 12.13 -12.43
C SER A 453 -2.72 12.78 -12.60
N HIS A 454 -2.69 13.90 -13.27
CA HIS A 454 -1.46 14.67 -13.46
C HIS A 454 -0.76 14.98 -12.12
N ALA A 455 -1.53 15.44 -11.12
CA ALA A 455 -0.99 15.72 -9.78
C ALA A 455 -0.32 14.50 -9.16
N ALA A 456 -0.99 13.35 -9.17
CA ALA A 456 -0.48 12.12 -8.60
C ALA A 456 0.80 11.63 -9.29
N VAL A 457 0.78 11.57 -10.61
CA VAL A 457 1.94 11.08 -11.40
C VAL A 457 3.15 11.98 -11.23
N VAL A 458 2.98 13.28 -11.36
CA VAL A 458 4.08 14.24 -11.23
C VAL A 458 4.63 14.28 -9.81
N ALA A 459 3.76 14.27 -8.80
CA ALA A 459 4.19 14.25 -7.41
C ALA A 459 5.02 13.01 -7.07
N ARG A 460 4.61 11.84 -7.55
CA ARG A 460 5.41 10.61 -7.37
C ARG A 460 6.77 10.69 -8.04
N GLY A 461 6.83 11.25 -9.24
CA GLY A 461 8.08 11.46 -9.95
C GLY A 461 9.05 12.39 -9.22
N MET A 462 8.51 13.43 -8.57
CA MET A 462 9.31 14.40 -7.78
C MET A 462 9.63 13.91 -6.36
N GLY A 463 8.98 12.86 -5.88
CA GLY A 463 9.06 12.44 -4.48
C GLY A 463 8.35 13.40 -3.52
N THR A 464 7.35 14.13 -4.00
CA THR A 464 6.59 15.12 -3.21
C THR A 464 5.30 14.48 -2.70
N CYS A 465 4.96 14.77 -1.43
CA CYS A 465 3.70 14.33 -0.81
C CYS A 465 2.50 14.83 -1.63
N CYS A 466 1.56 13.95 -1.90
CA CYS A 466 0.32 14.31 -2.60
C CYS A 466 -0.88 13.54 -2.05
N VAL A 467 -1.94 14.27 -1.76
CA VAL A 467 -3.27 13.75 -1.47
C VAL A 467 -4.20 14.26 -2.58
N SER A 468 -4.84 13.37 -3.30
CA SER A 468 -5.70 13.75 -4.42
C SER A 468 -7.13 13.27 -4.26
N GLY A 469 -8.04 13.87 -5.03
CA GLY A 469 -9.43 13.44 -5.05
C GLY A 469 -10.21 13.73 -3.77
N CYS A 470 -9.85 14.79 -3.02
CA CYS A 470 -10.58 15.19 -1.83
C CYS A 470 -11.88 15.90 -2.19
N SER A 471 -12.90 15.11 -2.52
CA SER A 471 -14.22 15.63 -2.93
C SER A 471 -15.00 16.32 -1.81
N ASP A 472 -14.56 16.13 -0.55
CA ASP A 472 -15.15 16.82 0.60
C ASP A 472 -14.81 18.30 0.65
N ILE A 473 -13.83 18.75 -0.12
CA ILE A 473 -13.45 20.15 -0.24
C ILE A 473 -14.45 20.90 -1.12
N ALA A 474 -15.05 21.97 -0.58
CA ALA A 474 -15.81 22.95 -1.35
C ALA A 474 -14.85 24.07 -1.74
N MET A 475 -14.34 24.05 -2.98
CA MET A 475 -13.29 24.95 -3.46
C MET A 475 -13.85 26.25 -4.05
N ASP A 476 -13.22 27.37 -3.70
CA ASP A 476 -13.39 28.68 -4.32
C ASP A 476 -11.99 29.23 -4.66
N GLU A 477 -11.43 28.79 -5.79
CA GLU A 477 -10.08 29.19 -6.20
C GLU A 477 -9.95 30.70 -6.47
N ALA A 478 -11.02 31.31 -7.01
CA ALA A 478 -11.02 32.74 -7.35
C ALA A 478 -10.82 33.64 -6.12
N ASN A 479 -11.41 33.26 -4.99
CA ASN A 479 -11.31 33.96 -3.72
C ASN A 479 -10.24 33.37 -2.78
N LYS A 480 -9.45 32.40 -3.26
CA LYS A 480 -8.39 31.74 -2.51
C LYS A 480 -8.85 31.22 -1.16
N LYS A 481 -9.90 30.44 -1.17
CA LYS A 481 -10.47 29.80 0.03
C LYS A 481 -11.17 28.48 -0.29
N PHE A 482 -11.33 27.64 0.71
CA PHE A 482 -12.14 26.42 0.64
C PHE A 482 -12.75 26.07 1.99
N VAL A 483 -13.79 25.25 1.97
CA VAL A 483 -14.40 24.70 3.18
C VAL A 483 -14.13 23.20 3.25
N LEU A 484 -13.65 22.74 4.40
CA LEU A 484 -13.39 21.33 4.67
C LEU A 484 -13.69 21.05 6.14
N GLY A 485 -14.47 20.02 6.40
CA GLY A 485 -14.80 19.62 7.77
C GLY A 485 -15.56 20.71 8.55
N GLY A 486 -16.33 21.54 7.88
CA GLY A 486 -17.08 22.65 8.47
C GLY A 486 -16.24 23.89 8.78
N LYS A 487 -14.95 23.91 8.45
CA LYS A 487 -14.07 25.05 8.63
C LYS A 487 -13.69 25.67 7.29
N GLU A 488 -13.65 27.02 7.24
CA GLU A 488 -13.18 27.78 6.09
C GLU A 488 -11.67 28.00 6.20
N TYR A 489 -10.94 27.62 5.15
CA TYR A 489 -9.49 27.80 5.03
C TYR A 489 -9.16 28.87 4.00
N HIS A 490 -8.19 29.70 4.33
CA HIS A 490 -7.73 30.81 3.49
C HIS A 490 -6.23 30.67 3.18
N GLU A 491 -5.78 31.42 2.18
CA GLU A 491 -4.36 31.49 1.86
C GLU A 491 -3.55 31.90 3.11
N GLY A 492 -2.49 31.16 3.38
CA GLY A 492 -1.63 31.38 4.54
C GLY A 492 -2.02 30.59 5.80
N ASP A 493 -3.20 29.96 5.83
CA ASP A 493 -3.55 29.06 6.94
C ASP A 493 -2.69 27.80 6.89
N TRP A 494 -2.39 27.25 8.06
CA TRP A 494 -1.57 26.04 8.14
C TRP A 494 -2.42 24.78 7.89
N LEU A 495 -1.85 23.88 7.07
CA LEU A 495 -2.45 22.59 6.76
C LEU A 495 -1.37 21.52 6.76
N SER A 496 -1.71 20.33 7.27
CA SER A 496 -0.84 19.15 7.24
C SER A 496 -1.53 18.03 6.48
N ILE A 497 -0.80 17.39 5.56
CA ILE A 497 -1.32 16.29 4.76
C ILE A 497 -0.38 15.08 4.81
N ASP A 498 -0.97 13.89 4.81
CA ASP A 498 -0.25 12.63 4.81
C ASP A 498 -0.49 11.89 3.48
N GLY A 499 0.49 11.97 2.61
CA GLY A 499 0.43 11.31 1.30
C GLY A 499 0.50 9.79 1.36
N SER A 500 0.92 9.22 2.48
CA SER A 500 0.98 7.77 2.68
C SER A 500 -0.36 7.17 3.09
N THR A 501 -1.20 7.94 3.79
CA THR A 501 -2.52 7.49 4.28
C THR A 501 -3.70 8.19 3.61
N GLY A 502 -3.48 9.35 3.01
CA GLY A 502 -4.53 10.21 2.46
C GLY A 502 -5.21 11.11 3.48
N LYS A 503 -4.77 11.12 4.72
CA LYS A 503 -5.36 11.91 5.80
C LYS A 503 -4.95 13.38 5.73
N ILE A 504 -5.88 14.27 6.04
CA ILE A 504 -5.70 15.72 6.05
C ILE A 504 -5.96 16.21 7.46
N TYR A 505 -5.07 17.07 7.96
CA TYR A 505 -5.11 17.61 9.32
C TYR A 505 -5.14 19.13 9.31
N ASP A 506 -5.90 19.72 10.22
CA ASP A 506 -5.89 21.15 10.48
C ASP A 506 -4.63 21.56 11.24
N GLY A 507 -4.00 22.65 10.84
CA GLY A 507 -2.87 23.25 11.57
C GLY A 507 -1.52 22.57 11.30
N ILE A 508 -0.62 22.72 12.27
CA ILE A 508 0.78 22.31 12.16
C ILE A 508 0.99 20.95 12.82
N ILE A 509 1.50 19.98 12.06
CA ILE A 509 2.09 18.76 12.58
C ILE A 509 3.56 18.75 12.12
N PRO A 510 4.55 18.78 13.03
CA PRO A 510 5.96 18.78 12.63
C PRO A 510 6.32 17.55 11.81
N THR A 511 7.23 17.73 10.86
CA THR A 511 7.75 16.66 10.02
C THR A 511 9.20 16.35 10.37
N VAL A 512 9.61 15.09 10.12
CA VAL A 512 10.98 14.61 10.28
C VAL A 512 11.48 14.18 8.90
N ASP A 513 12.66 14.63 8.50
CA ASP A 513 13.24 14.30 7.22
C ASP A 513 13.55 12.81 7.10
N ALA A 514 13.54 12.29 5.85
CA ALA A 514 13.90 10.92 5.55
C ALA A 514 15.36 10.65 5.95
N THR A 515 15.58 9.55 6.70
CA THR A 515 16.92 9.13 7.12
C THR A 515 17.19 7.73 6.57
N ILE A 516 18.18 7.61 5.69
CA ILE A 516 18.60 6.32 5.14
C ILE A 516 19.80 5.84 5.95
N ALA A 517 19.64 4.72 6.65
CA ALA A 517 20.70 4.09 7.43
C ALA A 517 21.58 3.16 6.56
N GLY A 518 22.74 2.75 7.07
CA GLY A 518 23.66 1.86 6.37
C GLY A 518 23.07 0.49 6.02
N GLU A 519 22.09 0.01 6.79
CA GLU A 519 21.37 -1.24 6.54
C GLU A 519 20.62 -1.22 5.22
N PHE A 520 20.10 -0.06 4.81
CA PHE A 520 19.45 0.10 3.51
C PHE A 520 20.39 -0.29 2.36
N GLY A 521 21.62 0.20 2.40
CA GLY A 521 22.64 -0.13 1.39
C GLY A 521 22.98 -1.63 1.34
N ARG A 522 23.07 -2.25 2.53
CA ARG A 522 23.33 -3.70 2.62
C ARG A 522 22.18 -4.52 2.00
N ILE A 523 20.96 -4.21 2.34
CA ILE A 523 19.78 -4.90 1.79
C ILE A 523 19.69 -4.71 0.28
N MET A 524 19.93 -3.49 -0.22
CA MET A 524 19.91 -3.22 -1.65
C MET A 524 21.03 -3.95 -2.40
N ALA A 525 22.22 -4.07 -1.81
CA ALA A 525 23.31 -4.84 -2.38
C ALA A 525 22.93 -6.34 -2.49
N TRP A 526 22.30 -6.90 -1.47
CA TRP A 526 21.81 -8.28 -1.52
C TRP A 526 20.68 -8.43 -2.56
N ALA A 527 19.77 -7.48 -2.64
CA ALA A 527 18.71 -7.50 -3.66
C ALA A 527 19.32 -7.52 -5.07
N ASP A 528 20.30 -6.68 -5.34
CA ASP A 528 20.96 -6.65 -6.65
C ASP A 528 21.68 -7.95 -6.99
N LYS A 529 22.19 -8.66 -5.98
CA LYS A 529 22.86 -9.95 -6.16
C LYS A 529 21.90 -11.04 -6.65
N TYR A 530 20.64 -11.01 -6.20
CA TYR A 530 19.67 -12.09 -6.46
C TYR A 530 18.68 -11.79 -7.60
N ARG A 531 18.43 -10.53 -7.93
CA ARG A 531 17.48 -10.19 -8.99
C ARG A 531 17.99 -10.52 -10.39
N ARG A 532 17.09 -10.97 -11.25
CA ARG A 532 17.34 -11.12 -12.68
C ARG A 532 16.89 -9.88 -13.45
N LEU A 533 15.69 -9.35 -13.12
CA LEU A 533 15.18 -8.14 -13.77
C LEU A 533 16.08 -6.96 -13.51
N LYS A 534 16.36 -6.21 -14.56
CA LYS A 534 16.94 -4.88 -14.42
C LYS A 534 15.87 -3.90 -14.04
N VAL A 535 16.26 -2.82 -13.38
CA VAL A 535 15.34 -1.77 -12.95
C VAL A 535 15.77 -0.45 -13.59
N ARG A 536 14.91 0.06 -14.45
CA ARG A 536 15.05 1.38 -15.08
C ARG A 536 14.08 2.36 -14.42
N THR A 537 14.17 3.61 -14.80
CA THR A 537 13.29 4.66 -14.29
C THR A 537 12.51 5.36 -15.40
N ASN A 538 11.36 5.89 -15.06
CA ASN A 538 10.60 6.83 -15.87
C ASN A 538 11.05 8.24 -15.45
N ALA A 539 11.83 8.92 -16.29
CA ALA A 539 12.38 10.22 -15.98
C ALA A 539 12.42 11.12 -17.22
N ASP A 540 11.94 12.33 -17.06
CA ASP A 540 11.81 13.31 -18.14
C ASP A 540 12.79 14.49 -17.98
N THR A 541 13.42 14.63 -16.81
CA THR A 541 14.36 15.69 -16.49
C THR A 541 15.71 15.13 -16.03
N PRO A 542 16.80 15.87 -16.22
CA PRO A 542 18.11 15.47 -15.71
C PRO A 542 18.15 15.29 -14.21
N ALA A 543 17.42 16.10 -13.44
CA ALA A 543 17.33 15.98 -11.98
C ALA A 543 16.69 14.66 -11.56
N ASP A 544 15.59 14.28 -12.19
CA ASP A 544 14.90 13.02 -11.91
C ASP A 544 15.77 11.81 -12.29
N ALA A 545 16.44 11.89 -13.42
CA ALA A 545 17.36 10.85 -13.89
C ALA A 545 18.54 10.66 -12.92
N LYS A 546 19.12 11.75 -12.43
CA LYS A 546 20.19 11.72 -11.43
C LYS A 546 19.74 11.11 -10.13
N LYS A 547 18.57 11.53 -9.64
CA LYS A 547 17.98 10.99 -8.40
C LYS A 547 17.70 9.50 -8.52
N ALA A 548 17.12 9.06 -9.62
CA ALA A 548 16.85 7.65 -9.87
C ALA A 548 18.14 6.83 -9.91
N ARG A 549 19.17 7.36 -10.52
CA ARG A 549 20.48 6.70 -10.58
C ARG A 549 21.10 6.56 -9.18
N GLU A 550 21.03 7.59 -8.37
CA GLU A 550 21.47 7.53 -6.97
C GLU A 550 20.72 6.43 -6.19
N LEU A 551 19.46 6.19 -6.53
CA LEU A 551 18.63 5.13 -5.95
C LEU A 551 18.83 3.76 -6.60
N GLY A 552 19.71 3.67 -7.61
CA GLY A 552 20.12 2.41 -8.23
C GLY A 552 19.47 2.06 -9.57
N ALA A 553 18.87 3.04 -10.27
CA ALA A 553 18.34 2.82 -11.60
C ALA A 553 19.46 2.52 -12.60
N GLU A 554 19.23 1.55 -13.48
CA GLU A 554 20.18 1.05 -14.45
C GLU A 554 19.94 1.59 -15.86
N GLY A 555 19.08 2.55 -16.00
CA GLY A 555 18.71 3.20 -17.25
C GLY A 555 17.41 3.98 -17.13
N ILE A 556 17.01 4.60 -18.22
CA ILE A 556 15.69 5.20 -18.39
C ILE A 556 14.87 4.28 -19.29
N GLY A 557 13.74 3.77 -18.77
CA GLY A 557 12.81 2.94 -19.54
C GLY A 557 11.74 3.75 -20.24
N LEU A 558 11.52 4.99 -19.80
CA LEU A 558 10.57 5.91 -20.41
C LEU A 558 11.01 7.35 -20.16
N CYS A 559 11.33 8.06 -21.24
CA CYS A 559 11.43 9.51 -21.28
C CYS A 559 10.27 10.04 -22.13
N ARG A 560 9.36 10.79 -21.52
CA ARG A 560 8.20 11.39 -22.19
C ARG A 560 8.58 12.77 -22.70
N THR A 561 8.79 12.89 -24.00
CA THR A 561 9.30 14.11 -24.62
C THR A 561 8.36 15.30 -24.47
N GLU A 562 7.05 15.08 -24.36
CA GLU A 562 6.05 16.12 -24.14
C GLU A 562 6.25 16.90 -22.84
N HIS A 563 6.77 16.28 -21.81
CA HIS A 563 7.00 16.94 -20.52
C HIS A 563 8.15 17.96 -20.56
N MET A 564 8.96 17.93 -21.58
CA MET A 564 10.08 18.88 -21.77
C MET A 564 9.63 20.27 -22.24
N PHE A 565 8.40 20.43 -22.69
CA PHE A 565 7.90 21.67 -23.29
C PHE A 565 7.28 22.66 -22.33
N PHE A 566 7.03 22.27 -21.09
CA PHE A 566 6.30 23.11 -20.15
C PHE A 566 7.19 24.03 -19.30
N GLU A 567 8.50 23.92 -19.38
CA GLU A 567 9.44 24.68 -18.57
C GLU A 567 9.85 25.97 -19.28
N GLY A 568 9.64 27.13 -18.62
CA GLY A 568 10.04 28.42 -19.15
C GLY A 568 9.30 28.82 -20.43
N ASP A 569 10.05 29.34 -21.42
CA ASP A 569 9.52 29.83 -22.69
C ASP A 569 9.32 28.74 -23.75
N ARG A 570 9.60 27.51 -23.42
CA ARG A 570 9.58 26.38 -24.34
C ARG A 570 8.21 26.13 -24.95
N ILE A 571 7.15 26.36 -24.17
CA ILE A 571 5.77 26.13 -24.59
C ILE A 571 5.37 27.04 -25.76
N ASP A 572 5.93 28.24 -25.83
CA ASP A 572 5.60 29.19 -26.88
C ASP A 572 5.95 28.67 -28.26
N ALA A 573 7.16 28.15 -28.43
CA ALA A 573 7.62 27.56 -29.72
C ALA A 573 6.80 26.29 -30.05
N PHE A 574 6.43 25.51 -29.06
CA PHE A 574 5.61 24.33 -29.25
C PHE A 574 4.18 24.68 -29.69
N ARG A 575 3.59 25.71 -29.09
CA ARG A 575 2.29 26.25 -29.51
C ARG A 575 2.31 26.83 -30.93
N GLU A 576 3.41 27.48 -31.32
CA GLU A 576 3.61 27.94 -32.68
C GLU A 576 3.59 26.76 -33.67
N MET A 577 4.27 25.68 -33.33
CA MET A 577 4.27 24.44 -34.10
C MET A 577 2.87 23.86 -34.29
N ILE A 578 2.11 23.77 -33.19
CA ILE A 578 0.73 23.21 -33.19
C ILE A 578 -0.20 24.04 -34.07
N CYS A 579 -0.11 25.36 -33.98
CA CYS A 579 -0.99 26.31 -34.70
C CYS A 579 -0.46 26.71 -36.10
N SER A 580 0.50 25.96 -36.63
CA SER A 580 1.01 26.16 -37.99
C SER A 580 0.03 25.67 -39.05
N ASP A 581 -0.17 26.45 -40.09
CA ASP A 581 -1.05 26.11 -41.23
C ASP A 581 -0.34 25.37 -42.34
N THR A 582 0.98 25.54 -42.45
CA THR A 582 1.81 24.96 -43.51
C THR A 582 2.95 24.14 -42.94
N VAL A 583 3.52 23.25 -43.76
CA VAL A 583 4.71 22.45 -43.41
C VAL A 583 5.88 23.37 -43.09
N GLU A 584 6.06 24.43 -43.90
CA GLU A 584 7.16 25.40 -43.76
C GLU A 584 7.08 26.15 -42.41
N GLU A 585 5.88 26.59 -42.01
CA GLU A 585 5.65 27.23 -40.69
C GLU A 585 5.96 26.23 -39.55
N ARG A 586 5.53 24.99 -39.71
CA ARG A 586 5.78 23.96 -38.72
C ARG A 586 7.26 23.65 -38.58
N GLU A 587 7.96 23.49 -39.68
CA GLU A 587 9.41 23.26 -39.68
C GLU A 587 10.16 24.43 -39.05
N ALA A 588 9.74 25.67 -39.30
CA ALA A 588 10.36 26.85 -38.69
C ALA A 588 10.18 26.85 -37.16
N ALA A 589 9.00 26.49 -36.67
CA ALA A 589 8.77 26.34 -35.23
C ALA A 589 9.58 25.21 -34.63
N LEU A 590 9.66 24.06 -35.31
CA LEU A 590 10.46 22.90 -34.90
C LEU A 590 11.94 23.20 -34.81
N GLU A 591 12.49 24.05 -35.68
CA GLU A 591 13.87 24.51 -35.63
C GLU A 591 14.20 25.29 -34.35
N LYS A 592 13.21 25.98 -33.77
CA LYS A 592 13.33 26.63 -32.45
C LYS A 592 13.35 25.63 -31.30
N ILE A 593 12.62 24.52 -31.43
CA ILE A 593 12.49 23.48 -30.41
C ILE A 593 13.71 22.57 -30.40
N LEU A 594 14.26 22.27 -31.56
CA LEU A 594 15.35 21.29 -31.72
C LEU A 594 16.54 21.50 -30.77
N PRO A 595 17.12 22.71 -30.64
CA PRO A 595 18.28 22.91 -29.75
C PRO A 595 17.96 22.66 -28.30
N VAL A 596 16.74 22.99 -27.91
CA VAL A 596 16.25 22.83 -26.51
C VAL A 596 16.10 21.35 -26.15
N GLN A 597 15.45 20.57 -26.99
CA GLN A 597 15.33 19.12 -26.81
C GLN A 597 16.68 18.42 -26.87
N GLN A 598 17.53 18.80 -27.81
CA GLN A 598 18.89 18.27 -27.92
C GLN A 598 19.68 18.47 -26.62
N SER A 599 19.61 19.67 -26.04
CA SER A 599 20.25 19.98 -24.77
C SER A 599 19.70 19.11 -23.62
N ASP A 600 18.40 18.93 -23.56
CA ASP A 600 17.79 18.08 -22.55
C ASP A 600 18.24 16.62 -22.68
N PHE A 601 18.28 16.08 -23.87
CA PHE A 601 18.75 14.72 -24.12
C PHE A 601 20.25 14.55 -23.81
N GLU A 602 21.07 15.54 -24.11
CA GLU A 602 22.48 15.53 -23.72
C GLU A 602 22.67 15.40 -22.22
N LYS A 603 21.89 16.18 -21.45
CA LYS A 603 21.91 16.14 -19.97
C LYS A 603 21.42 14.81 -19.44
N LEU A 604 20.40 14.20 -20.06
CA LEU A 604 19.92 12.87 -19.67
C LEU A 604 20.99 11.80 -19.94
N TYR A 605 21.64 11.81 -21.11
CA TYR A 605 22.71 10.87 -21.40
C TYR A 605 23.90 11.03 -20.44
N GLU A 606 24.26 12.25 -20.09
CA GLU A 606 25.28 12.50 -19.09
C GLU A 606 24.92 12.01 -17.71
N ALA A 607 23.68 12.24 -17.29
CA ALA A 607 23.19 11.77 -15.99
C ALA A 607 23.22 10.24 -15.87
N LEU A 608 22.99 9.52 -16.96
CA LEU A 608 22.98 8.06 -16.99
C LEU A 608 24.34 7.41 -17.28
N GLU A 609 25.36 8.19 -17.63
CA GLU A 609 26.77 7.74 -17.82
C GLU A 609 26.93 6.48 -18.68
N GLY A 610 26.22 6.42 -19.79
CA GLY A 610 26.26 5.29 -20.71
C GLY A 610 25.26 4.18 -20.48
N ASN A 611 24.41 4.27 -19.43
CA ASN A 611 23.29 3.35 -19.27
C ASN A 611 22.21 3.62 -20.32
N PRO A 612 21.37 2.61 -20.64
CA PRO A 612 20.32 2.77 -21.66
C PRO A 612 19.33 3.88 -21.37
N VAL A 613 18.93 4.61 -22.40
CA VAL A 613 17.89 5.63 -22.33
C VAL A 613 16.88 5.39 -23.44
N THR A 614 15.65 5.06 -23.08
CA THR A 614 14.54 4.91 -24.02
C THR A 614 13.75 6.21 -24.10
N ILE A 615 13.71 6.80 -25.29
CA ILE A 615 13.04 8.07 -25.54
C ILE A 615 11.78 7.81 -26.36
N ARG A 616 10.63 8.12 -25.77
CA ARG A 616 9.34 8.03 -26.43
C ARG A 616 9.05 9.31 -27.19
N PHE A 617 8.72 9.19 -28.46
CA PHE A 617 8.31 10.33 -29.27
C PHE A 617 6.96 10.87 -28.80
N LEU A 618 6.63 12.08 -29.24
CA LEU A 618 5.45 12.82 -28.82
C LEU A 618 4.19 11.93 -28.83
N ASP A 619 3.49 11.84 -27.71
CA ASP A 619 2.35 10.95 -27.53
C ASP A 619 1.00 11.65 -27.37
N PRO A 620 0.82 12.69 -26.51
CA PRO A 620 -0.49 13.28 -26.31
C PRO A 620 -1.05 14.03 -27.50
N PRO A 621 -2.39 14.14 -27.60
CA PRO A 621 -3.02 14.97 -28.63
C PRO A 621 -2.59 16.42 -28.54
N LEU A 622 -2.48 17.09 -29.67
CA LEU A 622 -2.00 18.47 -29.72
C LEU A 622 -2.90 19.46 -28.95
N HIS A 623 -4.20 19.21 -28.84
CA HIS A 623 -5.10 20.08 -28.10
C HIS A 623 -4.75 20.24 -26.62
N GLU A 624 -4.00 19.30 -26.03
CA GLU A 624 -3.59 19.40 -24.61
C GLU A 624 -2.58 20.54 -24.37
N PHE A 625 -1.91 21.02 -25.41
CA PHE A 625 -0.85 22.03 -25.30
C PHE A 625 -1.31 23.43 -25.73
N VAL A 626 -2.51 23.55 -26.30
CA VAL A 626 -3.01 24.83 -26.77
C VAL A 626 -3.33 25.80 -25.63
N PRO A 627 -3.13 27.11 -25.85
CA PRO A 627 -3.43 28.10 -24.81
C PRO A 627 -4.94 28.18 -24.53
N THR A 628 -5.30 28.35 -23.24
CA THR A 628 -6.67 28.52 -22.78
C THR A 628 -6.95 29.99 -22.37
N GLU A 629 -5.91 30.70 -21.94
CA GLU A 629 -6.00 32.08 -21.50
C GLU A 629 -5.95 33.04 -22.68
N GLU A 630 -6.80 34.07 -22.64
CA GLU A 630 -6.91 35.07 -23.71
C GLU A 630 -5.56 35.77 -24.00
N ALA A 631 -4.82 36.12 -22.96
CA ALA A 631 -3.50 36.77 -23.10
C ALA A 631 -2.49 35.87 -23.85
N ASP A 632 -2.50 34.57 -23.61
CA ASP A 632 -1.63 33.61 -24.29
C ASP A 632 -2.03 33.43 -25.75
N ILE A 633 -3.33 33.47 -26.05
CA ILE A 633 -3.87 33.39 -27.40
C ILE A 633 -3.44 34.62 -28.20
N GLU A 634 -3.54 35.81 -27.59
CA GLU A 634 -3.10 37.08 -28.22
C GLU A 634 -1.59 37.07 -28.50
N LYS A 635 -0.80 36.60 -27.54
CA LYS A 635 0.66 36.48 -27.70
C LYS A 635 1.01 35.55 -28.86
N LEU A 636 0.36 34.40 -28.96
CA LEU A 636 0.55 33.46 -30.05
C LEU A 636 0.13 34.01 -31.39
N ALA A 637 -1.02 34.69 -31.45
CA ALA A 637 -1.51 35.36 -32.65
C ALA A 637 -0.50 36.39 -33.16
N ASN A 638 0.03 37.22 -32.28
CA ASN A 638 1.02 38.25 -32.62
C ASN A 638 2.34 37.62 -33.12
N SER A 639 2.81 36.52 -32.49
CA SER A 639 4.06 35.88 -32.92
C SER A 639 3.96 35.19 -34.27
N GLN A 640 2.76 34.75 -34.65
CA GLN A 640 2.51 34.11 -35.96
C GLN A 640 1.95 35.03 -37.05
N GLY A 641 1.67 36.27 -36.71
CA GLY A 641 1.05 37.21 -37.69
C GLY A 641 -0.39 36.83 -38.04
N LYS A 642 -1.10 36.20 -37.13
CA LYS A 642 -2.48 35.74 -37.25
C LYS A 642 -3.39 36.53 -36.33
N THR A 643 -4.69 36.50 -36.62
CA THR A 643 -5.69 37.13 -35.74
C THR A 643 -6.02 36.19 -34.56
N VAL A 644 -6.50 36.78 -33.47
CA VAL A 644 -6.96 35.97 -32.30
C VAL A 644 -8.07 35.01 -32.73
N GLU A 645 -8.94 35.40 -33.62
CA GLU A 645 -10.03 34.56 -34.16
C GLU A 645 -9.47 33.36 -34.94
N GLN A 646 -8.43 33.58 -35.76
CA GLN A 646 -7.78 32.48 -36.47
C GLN A 646 -7.15 31.45 -35.53
N ILE A 647 -6.52 31.92 -34.47
CA ILE A 647 -5.92 31.01 -33.45
C ILE A 647 -7.03 30.25 -32.72
N LYS A 648 -8.11 30.93 -32.33
CA LYS A 648 -9.26 30.26 -31.66
C LYS A 648 -9.91 29.20 -32.57
N ASN A 649 -10.01 29.46 -33.86
CA ASN A 649 -10.54 28.50 -34.84
C ASN A 649 -9.64 27.28 -34.96
N ILE A 650 -8.31 27.44 -34.96
CA ILE A 650 -7.34 26.34 -34.99
C ILE A 650 -7.49 25.50 -33.71
N ILE A 651 -7.56 26.16 -32.55
CA ILE A 651 -7.72 25.48 -31.25
C ILE A 651 -9.00 24.65 -31.23
N GLU A 652 -10.11 25.22 -31.67
CA GLU A 652 -11.38 24.52 -31.76
C GLU A 652 -11.34 23.34 -32.71
N SER A 653 -10.63 23.43 -33.83
CA SER A 653 -10.48 22.35 -34.78
C SER A 653 -9.67 21.16 -34.25
N LEU A 654 -8.84 21.39 -33.20
CA LEU A 654 -8.04 20.37 -32.57
C LEU A 654 -8.78 19.64 -31.44
N HIS A 655 -9.95 20.18 -31.02
CA HIS A 655 -10.74 19.55 -29.96
C HIS A 655 -11.22 18.16 -30.35
N GLU A 656 -11.03 17.20 -29.49
CA GLU A 656 -11.44 15.80 -29.69
C GLU A 656 -12.45 15.36 -28.65
N PHE A 657 -13.47 14.61 -29.08
CA PHE A 657 -14.49 14.06 -28.18
C PHE A 657 -13.92 12.96 -27.28
N ASN A 658 -12.99 12.18 -27.80
CA ASN A 658 -12.31 11.11 -27.06
C ASN A 658 -10.79 11.18 -27.30
N PRO A 659 -10.07 12.04 -26.57
CA PRO A 659 -8.64 12.25 -26.79
C PRO A 659 -7.78 10.99 -26.67
N MET A 660 -8.17 10.06 -25.81
CA MET A 660 -7.40 8.83 -25.60
C MET A 660 -7.41 7.93 -26.83
N MET A 661 -8.44 8.02 -27.65
CA MET A 661 -8.60 7.23 -28.90
C MET A 661 -8.45 8.06 -30.16
N GLY A 662 -7.97 9.31 -30.02
CA GLY A 662 -7.91 10.28 -31.09
C GLY A 662 -6.56 10.40 -31.80
N HIS A 663 -6.30 11.61 -32.23
CA HIS A 663 -5.11 11.97 -33.00
C HIS A 663 -3.92 12.22 -32.07
N ARG A 664 -3.27 11.14 -31.72
CA ARG A 664 -2.10 11.14 -30.83
C ARG A 664 -1.10 10.05 -31.20
N GLY A 665 0.06 10.04 -30.53
CA GLY A 665 1.09 9.01 -30.68
C GLY A 665 1.64 8.93 -32.09
N CYS A 666 1.78 7.72 -32.60
CA CYS A 666 2.26 7.50 -33.96
C CYS A 666 1.39 8.14 -35.04
N ARG A 667 0.10 8.37 -34.74
CA ARG A 667 -0.82 9.04 -35.68
C ARG A 667 -0.38 10.46 -35.96
N LEU A 668 0.21 11.15 -34.96
CA LEU A 668 0.81 12.48 -35.18
C LEU A 668 2.05 12.37 -36.06
N ALA A 669 2.88 11.36 -35.87
CA ALA A 669 4.08 11.13 -36.66
C ALA A 669 3.73 10.77 -38.12
N VAL A 670 2.62 10.14 -38.37
CA VAL A 670 2.09 9.83 -39.71
C VAL A 670 1.59 11.12 -40.39
N THR A 671 0.78 11.90 -39.66
CA THR A 671 0.19 13.14 -40.18
C THR A 671 1.22 14.25 -40.34
N TYR A 672 2.14 14.37 -39.37
CA TYR A 672 3.18 15.41 -39.29
C TYR A 672 4.56 14.77 -39.15
N PRO A 673 5.11 14.15 -40.23
CA PRO A 673 6.40 13.46 -40.17
C PRO A 673 7.57 14.37 -39.74
N GLU A 674 7.48 15.63 -39.95
CA GLU A 674 8.50 16.64 -39.58
C GLU A 674 8.71 16.71 -38.07
N ILE A 675 7.71 16.38 -37.26
CA ILE A 675 7.85 16.28 -35.77
C ILE A 675 8.78 15.12 -35.44
N ALA A 676 8.54 13.94 -36.01
CA ALA A 676 9.39 12.76 -35.81
C ALA A 676 10.81 12.97 -36.31
N LYS A 677 10.97 13.67 -37.43
CA LYS A 677 12.30 14.00 -37.97
C LYS A 677 13.06 14.94 -37.03
N MET A 678 12.39 15.95 -36.47
CA MET A 678 12.99 16.86 -35.49
C MET A 678 13.43 16.12 -34.24
N GLN A 679 12.57 15.29 -33.67
CA GLN A 679 12.89 14.55 -32.48
C GLN A 679 14.05 13.57 -32.71
N THR A 680 14.10 12.94 -33.87
CA THR A 680 15.20 12.04 -34.25
C THR A 680 16.52 12.83 -34.32
N LYS A 681 16.54 14.00 -34.93
CA LYS A 681 17.72 14.88 -35.00
C LYS A 681 18.19 15.23 -33.58
N ALA A 682 17.28 15.63 -32.70
CA ALA A 682 17.61 16.00 -31.33
C ALA A 682 18.24 14.83 -30.55
N VAL A 683 17.66 13.63 -30.64
CA VAL A 683 18.19 12.43 -29.99
C VAL A 683 19.57 12.06 -30.52
N ILE A 684 19.72 11.96 -31.81
CA ILE A 684 20.96 11.50 -32.43
C ILE A 684 22.10 12.51 -32.25
N ARG A 685 21.82 13.81 -32.43
CA ARG A 685 22.82 14.86 -32.19
C ARG A 685 23.28 14.88 -30.73
N ALA A 686 22.36 14.75 -29.79
CA ALA A 686 22.68 14.67 -28.38
C ALA A 686 23.57 13.46 -28.07
N ALA A 687 23.20 12.28 -28.58
CA ALA A 687 23.99 11.07 -28.41
C ALA A 687 25.40 11.18 -29.00
N ILE A 688 25.55 11.77 -30.19
CA ILE A 688 26.83 12.01 -30.85
C ILE A 688 27.69 12.92 -29.96
N ASN A 689 27.16 14.04 -29.50
CA ASN A 689 27.88 15.00 -28.67
C ASN A 689 28.38 14.39 -27.36
N VAL A 690 27.54 13.62 -26.68
CA VAL A 690 27.89 12.96 -25.41
C VAL A 690 28.92 11.84 -25.67
N LYS A 691 28.78 11.09 -26.75
CA LYS A 691 29.75 10.05 -27.11
C LYS A 691 31.12 10.63 -27.42
N LYS A 692 31.18 11.79 -28.08
CA LYS A 692 32.46 12.50 -28.34
C LYS A 692 33.12 12.97 -27.04
N ALA A 693 32.33 13.45 -26.09
CA ALA A 693 32.81 13.89 -24.79
C ALA A 693 33.22 12.73 -23.86
N HIS A 694 32.61 11.56 -24.02
CA HIS A 694 32.82 10.38 -23.18
C HIS A 694 32.96 9.13 -24.06
N ALA A 695 34.11 8.99 -24.75
CA ALA A 695 34.32 7.92 -25.71
C ALA A 695 34.27 6.50 -25.17
N ASP A 696 34.42 6.33 -23.83
CA ASP A 696 34.36 5.06 -23.13
C ASP A 696 32.95 4.63 -22.77
N TRP A 697 31.96 5.53 -22.88
CA TRP A 697 30.58 5.21 -22.63
C TRP A 697 29.93 4.50 -23.82
N ASN A 698 29.10 3.45 -23.50
CA ASN A 698 28.35 2.75 -24.54
C ASN A 698 27.00 3.41 -24.73
N ILE A 699 26.92 4.41 -25.57
CA ILE A 699 25.68 5.15 -25.85
C ILE A 699 25.02 4.57 -27.10
N VAL A 700 23.85 3.94 -26.86
CA VAL A 700 22.97 3.39 -27.89
C VAL A 700 21.60 4.00 -27.71
N PRO A 701 21.21 5.02 -28.46
CA PRO A 701 19.86 5.58 -28.35
C PRO A 701 18.78 4.54 -28.62
N GLU A 702 17.76 4.49 -27.77
CA GLU A 702 16.59 3.67 -27.93
C GLU A 702 15.39 4.58 -28.21
N ILE A 703 14.94 4.60 -29.46
CA ILE A 703 13.82 5.43 -29.91
C ILE A 703 12.56 4.59 -29.90
N MET A 704 11.55 5.03 -29.16
CA MET A 704 10.29 4.32 -28.99
C MET A 704 9.12 5.06 -29.62
N ILE A 705 8.45 4.39 -30.55
CA ILE A 705 7.27 4.93 -31.22
C ILE A 705 6.01 4.49 -30.46
N PRO A 706 5.20 5.45 -29.96
CA PRO A 706 4.02 5.11 -29.17
C PRO A 706 2.80 4.77 -30.02
N LEU A 707 1.85 4.08 -29.44
CA LEU A 707 0.49 3.86 -29.94
C LEU A 707 0.37 3.08 -31.27
N ILE A 708 1.33 2.21 -31.53
CA ILE A 708 1.32 1.37 -32.74
C ILE A 708 0.23 0.31 -32.63
N GLY A 709 -0.63 0.23 -33.63
CA GLY A 709 -1.66 -0.81 -33.75
C GLY A 709 -1.47 -1.70 -34.98
N ASP A 710 -0.77 -1.22 -35.99
CA ASP A 710 -0.49 -1.93 -37.23
C ASP A 710 0.99 -1.82 -37.57
N VAL A 711 1.62 -2.91 -38.02
CA VAL A 711 3.04 -2.90 -38.40
C VAL A 711 3.36 -1.87 -39.47
N LYS A 712 2.39 -1.57 -40.31
CA LYS A 712 2.57 -0.56 -41.39
C LYS A 712 2.73 0.86 -40.83
N GLU A 713 2.08 1.17 -39.71
CA GLU A 713 2.28 2.44 -39.01
C GLU A 713 3.74 2.56 -38.55
N LEU A 714 4.25 1.53 -37.92
CA LEU A 714 5.64 1.50 -37.44
C LEU A 714 6.62 1.57 -38.61
N LYS A 715 6.39 0.81 -39.63
CA LYS A 715 7.26 0.80 -40.84
C LYS A 715 7.31 2.17 -41.48
N TYR A 716 6.19 2.86 -41.62
CA TYR A 716 6.09 4.20 -42.19
C TYR A 716 6.88 5.24 -41.36
N VAL A 717 6.66 5.28 -40.06
CA VAL A 717 7.33 6.21 -39.16
C VAL A 717 8.80 5.86 -39.04
N LYS A 718 9.17 4.61 -38.90
CA LYS A 718 10.54 4.13 -38.82
C LYS A 718 11.37 4.55 -40.06
N LYS A 719 10.77 4.59 -41.22
CA LYS A 719 11.44 5.03 -42.43
C LYS A 719 12.01 6.44 -42.26
N PHE A 720 11.21 7.39 -41.78
CA PHE A 720 11.66 8.77 -41.54
C PHE A 720 12.70 8.85 -40.43
N VAL A 721 12.53 8.07 -39.37
CA VAL A 721 13.45 8.02 -38.24
C VAL A 721 14.82 7.51 -38.68
N VAL A 722 14.88 6.41 -39.41
CA VAL A 722 16.12 5.78 -39.88
C VAL A 722 16.84 6.68 -40.92
N GLU A 723 16.10 7.22 -41.86
CA GLU A 723 16.69 8.16 -42.87
C GLU A 723 17.30 9.36 -42.18
N THR A 724 16.63 9.95 -41.20
CA THR A 724 17.11 11.11 -40.46
C THR A 724 18.30 10.77 -39.58
N ALA A 725 18.24 9.68 -38.86
CA ALA A 725 19.30 9.22 -37.96
C ALA A 725 20.59 8.90 -38.75
N ASP A 726 20.47 8.14 -39.84
CA ASP A 726 21.60 7.74 -40.67
C ASP A 726 22.27 8.96 -41.31
N ALA A 727 21.49 9.93 -41.77
CA ALA A 727 22.00 11.17 -42.32
C ALA A 727 22.80 12.00 -41.31
N GLU A 728 22.28 12.10 -40.07
CA GLU A 728 22.96 12.83 -38.97
C GLU A 728 24.25 12.13 -38.55
N ILE A 729 24.24 10.80 -38.48
CA ILE A 729 25.44 10.00 -38.12
C ILE A 729 26.52 10.15 -39.22
N ALA A 730 26.16 10.06 -40.48
CA ALA A 730 27.06 10.21 -41.61
C ALA A 730 27.66 11.62 -41.66
N ALA A 731 26.83 12.65 -41.43
CA ALA A 731 27.30 14.05 -41.42
C ALA A 731 28.29 14.33 -40.29
N ALA A 732 28.12 13.66 -39.13
CA ALA A 732 29.06 13.81 -38.02
C ALA A 732 30.35 12.96 -38.16
N GLY A 733 30.36 11.99 -39.07
CA GLY A 733 31.51 11.11 -39.31
C GLY A 733 31.84 10.21 -38.12
N VAL A 734 30.83 9.82 -37.32
CA VAL A 734 31.01 8.95 -36.15
C VAL A 734 30.34 7.60 -36.36
N ASP A 735 30.75 6.61 -35.58
CA ASP A 735 30.09 5.30 -35.50
C ASP A 735 29.15 5.30 -34.27
N LEU A 736 27.87 5.38 -34.52
CA LEU A 736 26.82 5.34 -33.48
C LEU A 736 25.76 4.32 -33.86
N LYS A 737 25.54 3.38 -32.97
CA LYS A 737 24.44 2.45 -33.05
C LYS A 737 23.20 3.03 -32.35
N TYR A 738 22.03 2.74 -32.87
CA TYR A 738 20.74 3.11 -32.27
C TYR A 738 19.72 2.04 -32.56
N GLU A 739 18.64 2.04 -31.78
CA GLU A 739 17.52 1.10 -31.93
C GLU A 739 16.22 1.86 -32.09
N VAL A 740 15.31 1.32 -32.90
CA VAL A 740 13.94 1.81 -33.05
C VAL A 740 13.01 0.69 -32.64
N GLY A 741 12.27 0.93 -31.58
CA GLY A 741 11.30 -0.02 -31.06
C GLY A 741 9.93 0.62 -30.88
N THR A 742 9.03 -0.09 -30.25
CA THR A 742 7.68 0.38 -30.03
C THR A 742 7.16 0.08 -28.64
N MET A 743 6.23 0.90 -28.23
CA MET A 743 5.40 0.61 -27.06
C MET A 743 4.25 -0.33 -27.48
N ILE A 744 4.09 -1.42 -26.76
CA ILE A 744 2.93 -2.31 -26.90
C ILE A 744 1.89 -1.85 -25.90
N GLU A 745 0.90 -1.14 -26.37
CA GLU A 745 -0.14 -0.53 -25.53
C GLU A 745 -1.54 -0.60 -26.11
N ILE A 746 -1.65 -1.08 -27.35
CA ILE A 746 -2.91 -1.35 -28.01
C ILE A 746 -3.11 -2.87 -28.08
N PRO A 747 -4.27 -3.41 -27.69
CA PRO A 747 -4.50 -4.87 -27.75
C PRO A 747 -4.22 -5.49 -29.11
N ARG A 748 -4.54 -4.80 -30.20
CA ARG A 748 -4.23 -5.31 -31.56
C ARG A 748 -2.72 -5.49 -31.77
N ALA A 749 -1.91 -4.60 -31.24
CA ALA A 749 -0.44 -4.72 -31.30
C ALA A 749 0.04 -5.98 -30.57
N ALA A 750 -0.53 -6.27 -29.42
CA ALA A 750 -0.21 -7.47 -28.65
C ALA A 750 -0.58 -8.76 -29.45
N LEU A 751 -1.73 -8.75 -30.10
CA LEU A 751 -2.24 -9.87 -30.90
C LEU A 751 -1.43 -10.09 -32.19
N THR A 752 -0.77 -9.06 -32.71
CA THR A 752 0.01 -9.09 -33.95
C THR A 752 1.51 -8.80 -33.69
N ALA A 753 1.98 -9.14 -32.50
CA ALA A 753 3.36 -8.85 -32.09
C ALA A 753 4.41 -9.55 -32.97
N ASP A 754 4.10 -10.68 -33.57
CA ASP A 754 4.96 -11.36 -34.56
C ASP A 754 5.23 -10.48 -35.80
N GLU A 755 4.21 -9.80 -36.30
CA GLU A 755 4.36 -8.87 -37.42
C GLU A 755 5.15 -7.63 -37.02
N ILE A 756 4.81 -7.05 -35.85
CA ILE A 756 5.44 -5.84 -35.33
C ILE A 756 6.92 -6.08 -35.01
N ALA A 757 7.28 -7.25 -34.52
CA ALA A 757 8.67 -7.62 -34.22
C ALA A 757 9.58 -7.65 -35.44
N LYS A 758 9.03 -7.75 -36.65
CA LYS A 758 9.81 -7.65 -37.88
C LYS A 758 10.41 -6.24 -38.06
N GLU A 759 9.74 -5.23 -37.55
CA GLU A 759 10.17 -3.83 -37.65
C GLU A 759 10.68 -3.25 -36.32
N ALA A 760 10.14 -3.68 -35.19
CA ALA A 760 10.54 -3.21 -33.88
C ALA A 760 11.76 -3.96 -33.34
N GLU A 761 12.79 -3.23 -32.92
CA GLU A 761 14.00 -3.80 -32.34
C GLU A 761 13.88 -4.07 -30.85
N PHE A 762 12.89 -3.50 -30.19
CA PHE A 762 12.51 -3.78 -28.82
C PHE A 762 11.03 -3.52 -28.58
N PHE A 763 10.49 -4.11 -27.51
CA PHE A 763 9.14 -3.85 -27.02
C PHE A 763 9.19 -3.25 -25.62
N CYS A 764 8.26 -2.34 -25.33
CA CYS A 764 8.00 -1.85 -23.99
C CYS A 764 6.47 -1.82 -23.78
N PHE A 765 5.98 -2.50 -22.76
CA PHE A 765 4.55 -2.50 -22.46
C PHE A 765 4.14 -1.20 -21.79
N GLY A 766 3.27 -0.43 -22.45
CA GLY A 766 2.59 0.74 -21.90
C GLY A 766 1.30 0.29 -21.22
N THR A 767 1.40 -0.23 -20.02
CA THR A 767 0.29 -0.92 -19.35
C THR A 767 -0.85 -0.02 -18.92
N ASN A 768 -0.65 1.29 -18.82
CA ASN A 768 -1.74 2.23 -18.55
C ASN A 768 -2.76 2.22 -19.70
N ASP A 769 -2.31 2.43 -20.92
CA ASP A 769 -3.17 2.39 -22.11
C ASP A 769 -3.65 0.97 -22.43
N LEU A 770 -2.79 -0.02 -22.30
CA LEU A 770 -3.17 -1.41 -22.53
C LEU A 770 -4.31 -1.84 -21.59
N THR A 771 -4.27 -1.41 -20.33
CA THR A 771 -5.33 -1.66 -19.36
C THR A 771 -6.63 -0.95 -19.75
N GLN A 772 -6.56 0.34 -20.12
CA GLN A 772 -7.72 1.11 -20.56
C GLN A 772 -8.44 0.44 -21.74
N MET A 773 -7.69 0.05 -22.74
CA MET A 773 -8.25 -0.52 -23.96
C MET A 773 -8.71 -1.94 -23.78
N THR A 774 -8.08 -2.69 -22.89
CA THR A 774 -8.48 -4.08 -22.58
C THR A 774 -9.78 -4.11 -21.78
N TYR A 775 -9.92 -3.25 -20.77
CA TYR A 775 -11.16 -3.15 -20.00
C TYR A 775 -12.24 -2.32 -20.71
N GLY A 776 -11.85 -1.43 -21.62
CA GLY A 776 -12.80 -0.58 -22.34
C GLY A 776 -13.34 0.59 -21.51
N PHE A 777 -12.58 1.09 -20.54
CA PHE A 777 -12.93 2.31 -19.81
C PHE A 777 -11.72 3.23 -19.63
N SER A 778 -12.00 4.52 -19.53
CA SER A 778 -11.00 5.56 -19.33
C SER A 778 -10.47 5.56 -17.90
N ARG A 779 -9.17 5.65 -17.76
CA ARG A 779 -8.49 5.85 -16.49
C ARG A 779 -9.00 7.08 -15.75
N ASP A 780 -9.22 8.16 -16.46
CA ASP A 780 -9.67 9.44 -15.89
C ASP A 780 -11.13 9.41 -15.42
N ASP A 781 -11.97 8.58 -16.05
CA ASP A 781 -13.38 8.44 -15.71
C ASP A 781 -13.68 7.31 -14.74
N ALA A 782 -12.76 6.36 -14.57
CA ALA A 782 -12.98 5.15 -13.77
C ALA A 782 -13.31 5.44 -12.30
N GLY A 783 -12.82 6.55 -11.75
CA GLY A 783 -13.12 6.98 -10.39
C GLY A 783 -14.61 7.16 -10.10
N LYS A 784 -15.42 7.34 -11.13
CA LYS A 784 -16.89 7.52 -10.99
C LYS A 784 -17.59 6.21 -10.58
N PHE A 785 -17.02 5.06 -10.89
CA PHE A 785 -17.67 3.77 -10.63
C PHE A 785 -16.79 2.73 -9.89
N LEU A 786 -15.49 2.90 -9.82
CA LEU A 786 -14.60 1.92 -9.18
C LEU A 786 -14.93 1.63 -7.73
N ASN A 787 -15.32 2.64 -6.95
CA ASN A 787 -15.71 2.44 -5.55
C ASN A 787 -16.92 1.51 -5.43
N ALA A 788 -17.91 1.65 -6.32
CA ALA A 788 -19.05 0.75 -6.37
C ALA A 788 -18.62 -0.68 -6.73
N TYR A 789 -17.64 -0.83 -7.61
CA TYR A 789 -17.08 -2.14 -7.98
C TYR A 789 -16.37 -2.81 -6.81
N TYR A 790 -15.66 -2.03 -5.98
CA TYR A 790 -15.03 -2.57 -4.77
C TYR A 790 -16.08 -2.99 -3.74
N ASP A 791 -17.09 -2.18 -3.53
CA ASP A 791 -18.18 -2.46 -2.60
C ASP A 791 -18.99 -3.70 -3.02
N ALA A 792 -19.19 -3.88 -4.31
CA ALA A 792 -19.87 -5.04 -4.91
C ALA A 792 -18.94 -6.26 -5.06
N LYS A 793 -17.66 -6.13 -4.70
CA LYS A 793 -16.65 -7.20 -4.81
C LYS A 793 -16.40 -7.69 -6.24
N ILE A 794 -16.62 -6.82 -7.22
CA ILE A 794 -16.31 -7.08 -8.62
C ILE A 794 -14.80 -6.96 -8.85
N PHE A 795 -14.19 -5.89 -8.32
CA PHE A 795 -12.73 -5.71 -8.28
C PHE A 795 -12.24 -5.69 -6.84
N GLU A 796 -11.12 -6.33 -6.59
CA GLU A 796 -10.40 -6.24 -5.31
C GLU A 796 -9.41 -5.08 -5.30
N ASN A 797 -8.86 -4.72 -6.45
CA ASN A 797 -7.83 -3.69 -6.60
C ASN A 797 -8.12 -2.79 -7.79
N ASP A 798 -7.52 -1.59 -7.77
CA ASP A 798 -7.50 -0.69 -8.91
C ASP A 798 -6.60 -1.30 -10.01
N PRO A 799 -7.14 -1.61 -11.21
CA PRO A 799 -6.37 -2.22 -12.28
C PRO A 799 -5.27 -1.30 -12.85
N PHE A 800 -5.31 -0.01 -12.55
CA PHE A 800 -4.26 0.94 -12.94
C PHE A 800 -3.12 1.00 -11.92
N ALA A 801 -3.35 0.63 -10.69
CA ALA A 801 -2.32 0.55 -9.65
C ALA A 801 -1.66 -0.83 -9.62
N LYS A 802 -2.44 -1.87 -9.80
CA LYS A 802 -2.01 -3.26 -9.74
C LYS A 802 -2.39 -3.96 -11.05
N LEU A 803 -1.40 -4.53 -11.74
CA LEU A 803 -1.59 -5.12 -13.06
C LEU A 803 -2.64 -6.24 -13.05
N ASP A 804 -3.58 -6.16 -13.98
CA ASP A 804 -4.49 -7.25 -14.30
C ASP A 804 -3.70 -8.37 -14.98
N GLN A 805 -3.41 -9.41 -14.23
CA GLN A 805 -2.63 -10.54 -14.71
C GLN A 805 -3.44 -11.50 -15.59
N THR A 806 -4.78 -11.42 -15.52
CA THR A 806 -5.69 -12.30 -16.27
C THR A 806 -5.90 -11.83 -17.71
N GLY A 807 -6.35 -10.60 -17.92
CA GLY A 807 -6.63 -10.06 -19.26
C GLY A 807 -5.41 -9.39 -19.88
N VAL A 808 -4.94 -8.31 -19.25
CA VAL A 808 -3.75 -7.57 -19.71
C VAL A 808 -2.52 -8.48 -19.69
N GLY A 809 -2.36 -9.27 -18.66
CA GLY A 809 -1.25 -10.22 -18.52
C GLY A 809 -1.21 -11.25 -19.65
N LYS A 810 -2.37 -11.75 -20.09
CA LYS A 810 -2.43 -12.68 -21.26
C LYS A 810 -1.94 -12.00 -22.54
N LEU A 811 -2.31 -10.73 -22.75
CA LEU A 811 -1.83 -9.97 -23.91
C LEU A 811 -0.31 -9.76 -23.85
N MET A 812 0.24 -9.51 -22.67
CA MET A 812 1.69 -9.38 -22.49
C MET A 812 2.42 -10.71 -22.81
N GLU A 813 1.92 -11.83 -22.25
CA GLU A 813 2.49 -13.15 -22.53
C GLU A 813 2.41 -13.49 -24.02
N MET A 814 1.28 -13.21 -24.66
CA MET A 814 1.07 -13.41 -26.08
C MET A 814 2.07 -12.61 -26.92
N SER A 815 2.30 -11.35 -26.56
CA SER A 815 3.27 -10.49 -27.25
C SER A 815 4.67 -11.07 -27.20
N ILE A 816 5.08 -11.62 -26.07
CA ILE A 816 6.40 -12.24 -25.91
C ILE A 816 6.50 -13.53 -26.73
N LYS A 817 5.48 -14.39 -26.67
CA LYS A 817 5.44 -15.65 -27.41
C LYS A 817 5.44 -15.46 -28.92
N LEU A 818 4.80 -14.41 -29.41
CA LEU A 818 4.75 -14.09 -30.84
C LEU A 818 5.99 -13.31 -31.31
N GLY A 819 6.51 -12.41 -30.49
CA GLY A 819 7.59 -11.51 -30.88
C GLY A 819 8.99 -12.10 -30.75
N LYS A 820 9.30 -12.80 -29.67
CA LYS A 820 10.64 -13.36 -29.41
C LYS A 820 11.13 -14.35 -30.47
N PRO A 821 10.30 -15.26 -31.02
CA PRO A 821 10.76 -16.12 -32.12
C PRO A 821 11.14 -15.38 -33.39
N VAL A 822 10.52 -14.24 -33.65
CA VAL A 822 10.82 -13.40 -34.83
C VAL A 822 12.11 -12.61 -34.62
N ARG A 823 12.32 -12.11 -33.39
CA ARG A 823 13.51 -11.31 -33.02
C ARG A 823 14.04 -11.78 -31.65
N PRO A 824 14.82 -12.88 -31.63
CA PRO A 824 15.30 -13.47 -30.36
C PRO A 824 16.12 -12.54 -29.47
N ASP A 825 16.81 -11.56 -30.06
CA ASP A 825 17.69 -10.62 -29.35
C ASP A 825 16.92 -9.41 -28.78
N MET A 826 15.62 -9.34 -29.06
CA MET A 826 14.79 -8.23 -28.64
C MET A 826 14.69 -8.17 -27.10
N HIS A 827 14.98 -7.01 -26.52
CA HIS A 827 14.67 -6.78 -25.11
C HIS A 827 13.24 -6.30 -24.94
N VAL A 828 12.62 -6.69 -23.82
CA VAL A 828 11.23 -6.40 -23.50
C VAL A 828 11.14 -5.87 -22.09
N GLY A 829 10.47 -4.74 -21.91
CA GLY A 829 10.28 -4.12 -20.60
C GLY A 829 8.85 -3.63 -20.39
N ILE A 830 8.63 -3.03 -19.25
CA ILE A 830 7.38 -2.38 -18.87
C ILE A 830 7.67 -0.99 -18.34
N CYS A 831 6.86 -0.01 -18.70
CA CYS A 831 7.04 1.38 -18.27
C CYS A 831 5.78 2.03 -17.69
N GLY A 832 4.65 1.32 -17.60
CA GLY A 832 3.43 1.81 -16.97
C GLY A 832 3.62 1.96 -15.44
N GLU A 833 2.62 2.52 -14.78
CA GLU A 833 2.60 2.68 -13.31
C GLU A 833 2.81 1.36 -12.57
N HIS A 834 2.49 0.25 -13.20
CA HIS A 834 2.68 -1.09 -12.66
C HIS A 834 4.15 -1.49 -12.43
N GLY A 835 5.10 -0.82 -13.10
CA GLY A 835 6.53 -1.14 -12.99
C GLY A 835 7.13 -0.98 -11.59
N GLY A 836 6.46 -0.26 -10.70
CA GLY A 836 6.85 -0.10 -9.30
C GLY A 836 5.98 -0.87 -8.30
N ASP A 837 4.98 -1.62 -8.77
CA ASP A 837 4.12 -2.43 -7.91
C ASP A 837 4.73 -3.84 -7.71
N PRO A 838 4.97 -4.28 -6.46
CA PRO A 838 5.64 -5.55 -6.20
C PRO A 838 5.01 -6.77 -6.88
N SER A 839 3.67 -6.90 -6.85
CA SER A 839 2.98 -8.04 -7.48
C SER A 839 3.12 -8.04 -9.00
N SER A 840 3.09 -6.86 -9.60
CA SER A 840 3.28 -6.67 -11.04
C SER A 840 4.72 -6.97 -11.45
N VAL A 841 5.69 -6.56 -10.64
CA VAL A 841 7.12 -6.88 -10.85
C VAL A 841 7.34 -8.39 -10.82
N GLU A 842 6.74 -9.10 -9.88
CA GLU A 842 6.82 -10.57 -9.82
C GLU A 842 6.25 -11.21 -11.08
N PHE A 843 5.10 -10.74 -11.54
CA PHE A 843 4.50 -11.22 -12.80
C PHE A 843 5.44 -10.97 -13.99
N CYS A 844 6.04 -9.78 -14.08
CA CYS A 844 7.02 -9.46 -15.13
C CYS A 844 8.24 -10.40 -15.11
N HIS A 845 8.70 -10.75 -13.91
CA HIS A 845 9.75 -11.75 -13.75
C HIS A 845 9.32 -13.11 -14.32
N LYS A 846 8.12 -13.57 -13.95
CA LYS A 846 7.60 -14.87 -14.35
C LYS A 846 7.43 -15.01 -15.86
N ILE A 847 6.97 -13.96 -16.54
CA ILE A 847 6.76 -13.99 -17.99
C ILE A 847 8.02 -13.68 -18.80
N GLY A 848 9.15 -13.42 -18.15
CA GLY A 848 10.43 -13.30 -18.79
C GLY A 848 10.80 -11.93 -19.35
N LEU A 849 10.25 -10.85 -18.77
CA LEU A 849 10.68 -9.50 -19.11
C LEU A 849 12.17 -9.28 -18.75
N ASP A 850 12.83 -8.38 -19.45
CA ASP A 850 14.24 -8.03 -19.22
C ASP A 850 14.39 -6.94 -18.17
N TYR A 851 13.44 -5.98 -18.10
CA TYR A 851 13.46 -4.91 -17.12
C TYR A 851 12.05 -4.44 -16.77
N VAL A 852 11.96 -3.78 -15.62
CA VAL A 852 10.83 -2.95 -15.23
C VAL A 852 11.29 -1.50 -15.11
N SER A 853 10.40 -0.55 -15.41
CA SER A 853 10.69 0.88 -15.32
C SER A 853 9.63 1.57 -14.48
N CYS A 854 10.06 2.41 -13.55
CA CYS A 854 9.17 3.06 -12.58
C CYS A 854 9.65 4.47 -12.25
N SER A 855 8.83 5.22 -11.51
CA SER A 855 9.24 6.55 -11.04
C SER A 855 10.50 6.46 -10.16
N PRO A 856 11.31 7.53 -10.06
CA PRO A 856 12.60 7.48 -9.37
C PRO A 856 12.57 6.93 -7.94
N PHE A 857 11.61 7.37 -7.15
CA PHE A 857 11.51 6.96 -5.74
C PHE A 857 10.99 5.53 -5.56
N ARG A 858 10.44 4.91 -6.59
CA ARG A 858 10.00 3.51 -6.56
C ARG A 858 11.10 2.53 -7.00
N VAL A 859 12.24 3.03 -7.45
CA VAL A 859 13.38 2.20 -7.89
C VAL A 859 13.83 1.22 -6.81
N PRO A 860 14.05 1.60 -5.55
CA PRO A 860 14.42 0.65 -4.50
C PRO A 860 13.35 -0.42 -4.28
N ILE A 861 12.08 -0.04 -4.33
CA ILE A 861 10.94 -0.97 -4.18
C ILE A 861 10.98 -2.02 -5.30
N ALA A 862 11.15 -1.59 -6.54
CA ALA A 862 11.22 -2.47 -7.70
C ALA A 862 12.44 -3.41 -7.64
N ARG A 863 13.59 -2.90 -7.20
CA ARG A 863 14.81 -3.71 -7.02
C ARG A 863 14.59 -4.83 -6.00
N LEU A 864 14.00 -4.49 -4.86
CA LEU A 864 13.70 -5.48 -3.82
C LEU A 864 12.63 -6.47 -4.27
N ALA A 865 11.57 -6.00 -4.92
CA ALA A 865 10.51 -6.86 -5.46
C ALA A 865 11.04 -7.81 -6.54
N ALA A 866 11.93 -7.33 -7.40
CA ALA A 866 12.59 -8.15 -8.43
C ALA A 866 13.47 -9.26 -7.81
N ALA A 867 14.18 -8.93 -6.74
CA ALA A 867 14.99 -9.90 -6.00
C ALA A 867 14.11 -10.98 -5.35
N GLN A 868 13.04 -10.57 -4.71
CA GLN A 868 12.07 -11.50 -4.10
C GLN A 868 11.42 -12.41 -5.15
N ALA A 869 11.09 -11.86 -6.31
CA ALA A 869 10.54 -12.63 -7.43
C ALA A 869 11.52 -13.71 -7.90
N ALA A 870 12.79 -13.35 -8.05
CA ALA A 870 13.85 -14.28 -8.45
C ALA A 870 14.05 -15.39 -7.42
N ILE A 871 14.08 -15.06 -6.14
CA ILE A 871 14.26 -16.04 -5.04
C ILE A 871 13.05 -16.99 -4.96
N ASN A 872 11.83 -16.47 -5.08
CA ASN A 872 10.60 -17.25 -4.98
C ASN A 872 10.33 -18.15 -6.20
N ASN A 873 10.96 -17.89 -7.34
CA ASN A 873 10.71 -18.58 -8.61
C ASN A 873 11.93 -19.31 -9.17
N VAL A 874 12.86 -19.71 -8.33
CA VAL A 874 14.04 -20.49 -8.73
C VAL A 874 13.59 -21.79 -9.39
N GLY A 875 14.03 -22.03 -10.65
CA GLY A 875 13.72 -23.25 -11.40
C GLY A 875 12.35 -23.27 -12.08
N LYS A 876 11.63 -22.15 -12.17
CA LYS A 876 10.38 -22.03 -12.93
C LYS A 876 10.57 -21.24 -14.22
#